data_b1fe151758a0a0001d0ddd6e87c9732f
#
_entry.id   b1fe151758a0a0001d0ddd6e87c9732f
#
_cell.length_a   1.000
_cell.length_b   1.000
_cell.length_c   1.000
_cell.angle_alpha   90.00
_cell.angle_beta   90.00
_cell.angle_gamma   90.00
#
_symmetry.space_group_name_H-M   'P 1'
#
loop_
_entity.id
_entity.type
_entity.pdbx_description
1 polymer ?
#
loop_
_entity_poly.entity_id
_entity_poly.type
_entity_poly.pdbx_seq_one_letter_code
_entity_poly.pdbx_strand_id
1 'polypeptide(L)'
;MKRSGKNFALALLLLLACLLAAPPEAAAQRIAVFPFDIHSERDATLLRNAIYNSMTLELGKVRTIQIVPREQFAPLVSGKTADEALALSVGKQIRADYVIVGSLTQFGNRVSLDAKAVTVETGAVITGLFAQGAGIENTGAFAAQLARDILAKVSGTQVIARIDLTGNRRIESTVIYNVLKGAKGKLYSEEDLSSDIRAIYRTGYFTDVKADVTDSADGKVITFLLEERPFVNEIQIKGNDAVKADDIRGVLSFKVKQVYNPDRIKADADKIKALYDDKGYYNAEISFAAEKVKERDVNVIIDIKENDLLYVKTIEFTGNKAFTNKELKGLLETTEWNMLSFLTDSGVLKKEKLRESLNRVKVFYMNNGYIQAQVGEPEITNDKKWIYIRIPVSEGRQFNVGKVEITGDTLSVPREELLDKLNIKKKDYYDREAISKDLEYLTRMTHNDGYAYAEINPKTQTREAEQQVDITYDIKKGTLVYFNRINISGNTKTRDKVIRRQLTFTEGDLYNSDKLKNSYAQLNRLRYFEEVNFQTAKGPEENLTDINIGVKERPTGMFSIGAGYSGQDGAMLMAQISQQNLFGRGQSLTLQGAVGTVNNTINLSFTEPYLFDTPLWMKTDIWSLTHSYDTYNLASQGAGLMFGYPIWEKLMGYIGYRYSMNDVKDILPTAPQEVKDQAGATSTSGIILSLSRDTTDDTMFPTTGSRHRMDLNFAGLVLGGDNSYGKYNYGASWFFKVPPFGEDLVFSPRWRIGYIQAFEDKEIPVYELYLLGGINSIRGLKDVGVTDPVTGAVIGGNRMLLFNFEFIFPILKNAGMKGVVFFDTGNAWNNTYDLSDMRKTAGAGIRWYSPVGPLRLEWGYVLDPKPGEPAYRWDFTMGWVM
;
A
#
# COMPACT_ATOMS: atom_id res chain seq x y z
N MET A 1 -24.31 9.92 -69.19
CA MET A 1 -24.89 8.57 -69.03
C MET A 1 -24.67 7.73 -70.27
N LYS A 2 -24.20 6.47 -70.19
CA LYS A 2 -23.78 5.50 -71.20
C LYS A 2 -22.24 5.45 -71.40
N ARG A 3 -21.50 4.87 -70.41
CA ARG A 3 -20.19 4.27 -70.65
C ARG A 3 -19.70 3.43 -69.41
N SER A 4 -20.59 2.96 -68.56
CA SER A 4 -20.17 2.17 -67.34
C SER A 4 -20.63 0.69 -67.32
N GLY A 5 -21.39 0.23 -68.34
CA GLY A 5 -21.93 -1.13 -68.35
C GLY A 5 -21.02 -2.23 -68.94
N LYS A 6 -20.01 -1.87 -69.75
CA LYS A 6 -19.18 -2.86 -70.47
C LYS A 6 -17.96 -3.35 -69.65
N ASN A 7 -17.50 -2.54 -68.69
CA ASN A 7 -16.33 -2.95 -67.87
C ASN A 7 -16.73 -3.85 -66.67
N PHE A 8 -18.01 -3.82 -66.27
CA PHE A 8 -18.49 -4.69 -65.20
C PHE A 8 -18.72 -6.13 -65.64
N ALA A 9 -19.20 -6.32 -66.89
CA ALA A 9 -19.39 -7.64 -67.48
C ALA A 9 -18.05 -8.36 -67.77
N LEU A 10 -17.00 -7.62 -68.17
CA LEU A 10 -15.69 -8.18 -68.42
C LEU A 10 -14.93 -8.53 -67.14
N ALA A 11 -15.11 -7.77 -66.03
CA ALA A 11 -14.59 -8.10 -64.72
C ALA A 11 -15.28 -9.31 -64.08
N LEU A 12 -16.57 -9.48 -64.31
CA LEU A 12 -17.33 -10.65 -63.83
C LEU A 12 -16.97 -11.93 -64.59
N LEU A 13 -16.66 -11.85 -65.89
CA LEU A 13 -16.21 -12.97 -66.70
C LEU A 13 -14.74 -13.39 -66.39
N LEU A 14 -13.89 -12.40 -66.07
CA LEU A 14 -12.52 -12.70 -65.54
C LEU A 14 -12.51 -13.27 -64.13
N LEU A 15 -13.46 -12.86 -63.27
CA LEU A 15 -13.61 -13.46 -61.94
C LEU A 15 -14.19 -14.88 -62.03
N LEU A 16 -15.09 -15.19 -62.98
CA LEU A 16 -15.62 -16.53 -63.19
C LEU A 16 -14.59 -17.45 -63.87
N ALA A 17 -13.66 -16.93 -64.69
CA ALA A 17 -12.58 -17.70 -65.27
C ALA A 17 -11.45 -17.99 -64.25
N CYS A 18 -11.23 -17.16 -63.25
CA CYS A 18 -10.32 -17.46 -62.13
C CYS A 18 -10.90 -18.42 -61.09
N LEU A 19 -12.23 -18.59 -61.04
CA LEU A 19 -12.89 -19.58 -60.20
C LEU A 19 -12.92 -21.00 -60.79
N LEU A 20 -12.58 -21.16 -62.08
CA LEU A 20 -12.54 -22.46 -62.75
C LEU A 20 -11.14 -23.01 -63.01
N ALA A 21 -10.07 -22.30 -62.60
CA ALA A 21 -8.72 -22.77 -62.60
C ALA A 21 -8.23 -23.06 -61.16
N ALA A 22 -8.96 -23.92 -60.46
CA ALA A 22 -8.36 -24.60 -59.34
C ALA A 22 -7.28 -25.57 -59.88
N PRO A 23 -6.03 -25.50 -59.38
CA PRO A 23 -5.06 -26.52 -59.72
C PRO A 23 -5.63 -27.90 -59.32
N PRO A 24 -5.37 -28.97 -60.06
CA PRO A 24 -5.82 -30.30 -59.67
C PRO A 24 -5.35 -30.60 -58.26
N GLU A 25 -6.27 -30.78 -57.28
CA GLU A 25 -5.94 -31.34 -55.99
C GLU A 25 -5.11 -32.60 -56.24
N ALA A 26 -3.86 -32.59 -55.85
CA ALA A 26 -3.04 -33.80 -55.87
C ALA A 26 -3.82 -34.83 -55.06
N ALA A 27 -4.16 -35.95 -55.73
CA ALA A 27 -4.93 -37.03 -55.10
C ALA A 27 -4.22 -37.47 -53.84
N ALA A 28 -4.96 -37.43 -52.71
CA ALA A 28 -4.37 -37.76 -51.43
C ALA A 28 -3.85 -39.23 -51.48
N GLN A 29 -2.56 -39.42 -51.14
CA GLN A 29 -1.93 -40.73 -51.09
C GLN A 29 -2.50 -41.56 -49.95
N ARG A 30 -3.05 -42.70 -50.21
CA ARG A 30 -3.68 -43.61 -49.29
C ARG A 30 -2.68 -44.57 -48.69
N ILE A 31 -2.44 -44.52 -47.39
CA ILE A 31 -1.49 -45.33 -46.66
C ILE A 31 -2.21 -46.28 -45.70
N ALA A 32 -1.94 -47.58 -45.78
CA ALA A 32 -2.34 -48.57 -44.81
C ALA A 32 -1.16 -49.03 -43.93
N VAL A 33 -1.40 -49.04 -42.60
CA VAL A 33 -0.41 -49.56 -41.63
C VAL A 33 -0.87 -50.91 -41.14
N PHE A 34 -0.19 -51.98 -41.57
CA PHE A 34 -0.53 -53.32 -41.18
C PHE A 34 -0.02 -53.66 -39.76
N PRO A 35 -0.60 -54.70 -39.11
CA PRO A 35 -0.15 -55.14 -37.81
C PRO A 35 1.32 -55.56 -37.84
N PHE A 36 2.14 -54.95 -36.98
CA PHE A 36 3.55 -55.28 -36.85
C PHE A 36 3.75 -56.67 -36.18
N ASP A 37 4.74 -57.43 -36.61
CA ASP A 37 5.14 -58.64 -35.91
C ASP A 37 5.90 -58.26 -34.62
N ILE A 38 5.49 -58.85 -33.51
CA ILE A 38 6.03 -58.50 -32.21
C ILE A 38 6.84 -59.64 -31.65
N HIS A 39 8.13 -59.40 -31.45
CA HIS A 39 9.12 -60.28 -30.81
C HIS A 39 9.53 -59.70 -29.47
N SER A 40 8.66 -59.83 -28.48
CA SER A 40 8.82 -59.28 -27.13
C SER A 40 8.11 -60.16 -26.10
N GLU A 41 8.60 -60.15 -24.86
CA GLU A 41 7.93 -60.83 -23.73
C GLU A 41 6.66 -60.11 -23.24
N ARG A 42 6.41 -58.89 -23.69
CA ARG A 42 5.19 -58.10 -23.32
C ARG A 42 4.00 -58.41 -24.23
N ASP A 43 2.82 -58.01 -23.79
CA ASP A 43 1.56 -58.25 -24.54
C ASP A 43 1.66 -57.63 -25.95
N ALA A 44 1.69 -58.52 -26.93
CA ALA A 44 1.80 -58.19 -28.35
C ALA A 44 0.64 -57.27 -28.83
N THR A 45 -0.55 -57.41 -28.26
CA THR A 45 -1.74 -56.63 -28.64
C THR A 45 -1.59 -55.18 -28.25
N LEU A 46 -1.11 -54.91 -27.03
CA LEU A 46 -0.85 -53.55 -26.55
C LEU A 46 0.24 -52.84 -27.38
N LEU A 47 1.34 -53.53 -27.71
CA LEU A 47 2.41 -52.99 -28.51
C LEU A 47 1.98 -52.72 -29.96
N ARG A 48 1.22 -53.59 -30.58
CA ARG A 48 0.64 -53.37 -31.93
C ARG A 48 -0.25 -52.16 -31.98
N ASN A 49 -1.08 -51.97 -30.95
CA ASN A 49 -1.97 -50.79 -30.87
C ASN A 49 -1.18 -49.51 -30.66
N ALA A 50 -0.15 -49.54 -29.82
CA ALA A 50 0.72 -48.36 -29.59
C ALA A 50 1.45 -47.94 -30.88
N ILE A 51 1.99 -48.90 -31.62
CA ILE A 51 2.65 -48.65 -32.91
C ILE A 51 1.65 -48.06 -33.90
N TYR A 52 0.50 -48.74 -34.09
CA TYR A 52 -0.52 -48.31 -35.03
C TYR A 52 -1.01 -46.88 -34.74
N ASN A 53 -1.38 -46.61 -33.51
CA ASN A 53 -1.92 -45.30 -33.10
C ASN A 53 -0.89 -44.17 -33.26
N SER A 54 0.38 -44.43 -32.87
CA SER A 54 1.43 -43.44 -33.00
C SER A 54 1.82 -43.20 -34.47
N MET A 55 1.92 -44.25 -35.31
CA MET A 55 2.22 -44.08 -36.72
C MET A 55 1.07 -43.36 -37.46
N THR A 56 -0.19 -43.75 -37.25
CA THR A 56 -1.33 -43.16 -37.97
C THR A 56 -1.58 -41.72 -37.55
N LEU A 57 -1.26 -41.37 -36.28
CA LEU A 57 -1.31 -39.99 -35.79
C LEU A 57 -0.27 -39.10 -36.48
N GLU A 58 0.94 -39.61 -36.65
CA GLU A 58 2.02 -38.86 -37.33
C GLU A 58 1.81 -38.76 -38.84
N LEU A 59 1.44 -39.86 -39.50
CA LEU A 59 1.16 -39.88 -40.94
C LEU A 59 -0.03 -38.99 -41.30
N GLY A 60 -1.06 -38.95 -40.47
CA GLY A 60 -2.28 -38.13 -40.67
C GLY A 60 -2.09 -36.64 -40.48
N LYS A 61 -0.95 -36.15 -39.98
CA LYS A 61 -0.61 -34.72 -39.92
C LYS A 61 -0.40 -34.06 -41.30
N VAL A 62 -0.15 -34.84 -42.31
CA VAL A 62 0.11 -34.38 -43.69
C VAL A 62 -1.19 -34.43 -44.50
N ARG A 63 -1.70 -33.28 -44.95
CA ARG A 63 -2.96 -33.16 -45.66
C ARG A 63 -3.06 -33.99 -46.96
N THR A 64 -1.96 -34.28 -47.58
CA THR A 64 -1.87 -35.07 -48.80
C THR A 64 -1.88 -36.58 -48.52
N ILE A 65 -2.02 -37.03 -47.29
CA ILE A 65 -2.04 -38.41 -46.88
C ILE A 65 -3.38 -38.76 -46.25
N GLN A 66 -4.01 -39.84 -46.76
CA GLN A 66 -5.22 -40.42 -46.21
C GLN A 66 -4.89 -41.80 -45.61
N ILE A 67 -5.10 -41.92 -44.30
CA ILE A 67 -4.94 -43.23 -43.64
C ILE A 67 -6.10 -44.14 -43.97
N VAL A 68 -5.79 -45.35 -44.39
CA VAL A 68 -6.81 -46.39 -44.60
C VAL A 68 -7.24 -46.92 -43.24
N PRO A 69 -8.53 -46.85 -42.86
CA PRO A 69 -9.02 -47.33 -41.57
C PRO A 69 -8.75 -48.81 -41.38
N ARG A 70 -8.37 -49.23 -40.16
CA ARG A 70 -7.97 -50.59 -39.82
C ARG A 70 -9.11 -51.62 -40.10
N GLU A 71 -10.35 -51.21 -39.95
CA GLU A 71 -11.52 -52.03 -40.17
C GLU A 71 -11.60 -52.55 -41.62
N GLN A 72 -11.03 -51.83 -42.59
CA GLN A 72 -11.07 -52.24 -44.03
C GLN A 72 -10.08 -53.36 -44.36
N PHE A 73 -9.04 -53.56 -43.58
CA PHE A 73 -8.03 -54.60 -43.89
C PHE A 73 -7.81 -55.60 -42.74
N ALA A 74 -8.24 -55.35 -41.53
CA ALA A 74 -8.03 -56.24 -40.37
C ALA A 74 -8.52 -57.69 -40.63
N PRO A 75 -9.72 -57.91 -41.20
CA PRO A 75 -10.19 -59.28 -41.53
C PRO A 75 -9.30 -60.00 -42.58
N LEU A 76 -8.67 -59.23 -43.48
CA LEU A 76 -7.89 -59.80 -44.60
C LEU A 76 -6.47 -60.23 -44.20
N VAL A 77 -5.94 -59.62 -43.12
CA VAL A 77 -4.59 -59.88 -42.59
C VAL A 77 -4.58 -60.69 -41.31
N SER A 78 -5.75 -60.96 -40.69
CA SER A 78 -5.85 -61.71 -39.44
C SER A 78 -5.32 -63.13 -39.58
N GLY A 79 -4.39 -63.53 -38.70
CA GLY A 79 -3.81 -64.87 -38.67
C GLY A 79 -2.74 -65.11 -39.74
N LYS A 80 -2.33 -64.11 -40.53
CA LYS A 80 -1.28 -64.20 -41.54
C LYS A 80 -0.07 -63.38 -41.14
N THR A 81 1.13 -63.79 -41.56
CA THR A 81 2.35 -62.99 -41.45
C THR A 81 2.26 -61.77 -42.40
N ALA A 82 2.50 -60.57 -41.92
CA ALA A 82 2.43 -59.36 -42.74
C ALA A 82 3.70 -59.20 -43.58
N ASP A 83 3.86 -59.98 -44.61
CA ASP A 83 4.95 -59.92 -45.60
C ASP A 83 4.64 -58.97 -46.76
N GLU A 84 5.63 -58.78 -47.64
CA GLU A 84 5.53 -57.93 -48.84
C GLU A 84 4.48 -58.40 -49.84
N ALA A 85 4.29 -59.74 -49.97
CA ALA A 85 3.34 -60.34 -50.88
C ALA A 85 1.89 -60.10 -50.38
N LEU A 86 1.61 -60.26 -49.07
CA LEU A 86 0.36 -59.94 -48.46
C LEU A 86 0.05 -58.46 -48.56
N ALA A 87 1.07 -57.60 -48.28
CA ALA A 87 0.95 -56.14 -48.39
C ALA A 87 0.48 -55.70 -49.79
N LEU A 88 1.09 -56.29 -50.83
CA LEU A 88 0.74 -55.99 -52.23
C LEU A 88 -0.67 -56.48 -52.59
N SER A 89 -1.02 -57.72 -52.21
CA SER A 89 -2.32 -58.29 -52.55
C SER A 89 -3.50 -57.61 -51.86
N VAL A 90 -3.40 -57.35 -50.52
CA VAL A 90 -4.39 -56.63 -49.73
C VAL A 90 -4.38 -55.16 -50.05
N GLY A 91 -3.23 -54.54 -50.28
CA GLY A 91 -3.09 -53.13 -50.68
C GLY A 91 -3.88 -52.81 -51.95
N LYS A 92 -3.83 -53.69 -52.98
CA LYS A 92 -4.66 -53.56 -54.19
C LYS A 92 -6.18 -53.65 -53.89
N GLN A 93 -6.55 -54.53 -52.98
CA GLN A 93 -7.96 -54.73 -52.63
C GLN A 93 -8.58 -53.53 -51.89
N ILE A 94 -7.79 -52.87 -50.99
CA ILE A 94 -8.21 -51.69 -50.20
C ILE A 94 -7.89 -50.37 -50.90
N ARG A 95 -7.34 -50.44 -52.12
CA ARG A 95 -6.92 -49.26 -52.90
C ARG A 95 -5.95 -48.34 -52.13
N ALA A 96 -5.00 -48.93 -51.45
CA ALA A 96 -3.95 -48.14 -50.83
C ALA A 96 -2.83 -47.86 -51.84
N ASP A 97 -2.18 -46.72 -51.80
CA ASP A 97 -1.01 -46.41 -52.61
C ASP A 97 0.27 -47.01 -51.97
N TYR A 98 0.30 -47.00 -50.63
CA TYR A 98 1.36 -47.62 -49.86
C TYR A 98 0.81 -48.46 -48.72
N VAL A 99 1.47 -49.58 -48.48
CA VAL A 99 1.23 -50.46 -47.33
C VAL A 99 2.50 -50.53 -46.51
N ILE A 100 2.42 -50.20 -45.20
CA ILE A 100 3.53 -50.30 -44.28
C ILE A 100 3.39 -51.62 -43.52
N VAL A 101 4.44 -52.42 -43.59
CA VAL A 101 4.62 -53.67 -42.83
C VAL A 101 5.90 -53.58 -42.01
N GLY A 102 5.98 -54.27 -40.88
CA GLY A 102 7.17 -54.21 -40.06
C GLY A 102 7.16 -55.15 -38.87
N SER A 103 8.22 -55.11 -38.12
CA SER A 103 8.40 -55.90 -36.91
C SER A 103 8.97 -55.09 -35.76
N LEU A 104 8.62 -55.43 -34.52
CA LEU A 104 9.24 -54.94 -33.32
C LEU A 104 10.03 -56.08 -32.68
N THR A 105 11.34 -55.87 -32.45
CA THR A 105 12.20 -56.85 -31.79
C THR A 105 12.74 -56.22 -30.51
N GLN A 106 12.53 -56.89 -29.38
CA GLN A 106 13.11 -56.52 -28.10
C GLN A 106 14.24 -57.47 -27.72
N PHE A 107 15.40 -56.90 -27.37
CA PHE A 107 16.53 -57.66 -26.83
C PHE A 107 17.01 -56.96 -25.53
N GLY A 108 16.67 -57.57 -24.41
CA GLY A 108 16.86 -56.93 -23.10
C GLY A 108 16.14 -55.59 -22.99
N ASN A 109 16.86 -54.50 -22.70
CA ASN A 109 16.31 -53.13 -22.60
C ASN A 109 16.30 -52.40 -23.96
N ARG A 110 16.84 -53.00 -25.03
CA ARG A 110 16.86 -52.37 -26.37
C ARG A 110 15.64 -52.84 -27.20
N VAL A 111 15.07 -51.92 -27.94
CA VAL A 111 13.99 -52.13 -28.85
C VAL A 111 14.35 -51.62 -30.23
N SER A 112 14.14 -52.42 -31.26
CA SER A 112 14.21 -52.04 -32.67
C SER A 112 12.82 -52.19 -33.30
N LEU A 113 12.40 -51.15 -33.98
CA LEU A 113 11.17 -51.14 -34.79
C LEU A 113 11.58 -50.97 -36.24
N ASP A 114 11.39 -52.00 -37.03
CA ASP A 114 11.79 -52.05 -38.44
C ASP A 114 10.53 -52.01 -39.30
N ALA A 115 10.56 -51.28 -40.42
CA ALA A 115 9.47 -51.23 -41.37
C ALA A 115 9.91 -51.23 -42.81
N LYS A 116 8.98 -51.63 -43.68
CA LYS A 116 9.06 -51.51 -45.13
C LYS A 116 7.77 -50.85 -45.63
N ALA A 117 7.89 -49.92 -46.54
CA ALA A 117 6.76 -49.36 -47.23
C ALA A 117 6.67 -49.94 -48.63
N VAL A 118 5.60 -50.67 -48.93
CA VAL A 118 5.38 -51.30 -50.22
C VAL A 118 4.52 -50.40 -51.08
N THR A 119 5.03 -49.99 -52.24
CA THR A 119 4.24 -49.22 -53.21
C THR A 119 3.30 -50.18 -53.95
N VAL A 120 2.00 -50.00 -53.81
CA VAL A 120 1.01 -50.95 -54.28
C VAL A 120 0.93 -51.01 -55.82
N GLU A 121 1.14 -49.89 -56.48
CA GLU A 121 1.07 -49.80 -57.95
C GLU A 121 2.24 -50.55 -58.61
N THR A 122 3.48 -50.38 -58.17
CA THR A 122 4.68 -50.87 -58.78
C THR A 122 5.27 -52.14 -58.12
N GLY A 123 4.81 -52.44 -56.91
CA GLY A 123 5.39 -53.49 -56.08
C GLY A 123 6.79 -53.13 -55.51
N ALA A 124 7.26 -51.91 -55.69
CA ALA A 124 8.54 -51.47 -55.19
C ALA A 124 8.51 -51.35 -53.63
N VAL A 125 9.58 -51.83 -53.01
CA VAL A 125 9.71 -51.86 -51.55
C VAL A 125 10.75 -50.84 -51.12
N ILE A 126 10.31 -49.88 -50.30
CA ILE A 126 11.19 -48.91 -49.61
C ILE A 126 11.71 -49.57 -48.35
N THR A 127 13.02 -49.83 -48.30
CA THR A 127 13.70 -50.45 -47.16
C THR A 127 14.54 -49.47 -46.37
N GLY A 128 15.20 -49.93 -45.27
CA GLY A 128 16.08 -49.13 -44.44
C GLY A 128 15.30 -48.10 -43.56
N LEU A 129 14.08 -48.48 -43.21
CA LEU A 129 13.23 -47.70 -42.31
C LEU A 129 13.24 -48.38 -40.94
N PHE A 130 13.93 -47.80 -39.99
CA PHE A 130 14.01 -48.35 -38.64
C PHE A 130 14.15 -47.25 -37.58
N ALA A 131 13.63 -47.53 -36.38
CA ALA A 131 13.85 -46.72 -35.21
C ALA A 131 14.23 -47.61 -34.04
N GLN A 132 15.28 -47.28 -33.32
CA GLN A 132 15.79 -48.09 -32.22
C GLN A 132 16.14 -47.25 -31.01
N GLY A 133 16.02 -47.84 -29.81
CA GLY A 133 16.39 -47.18 -28.58
C GLY A 133 16.24 -48.06 -27.34
N ALA A 134 16.33 -47.46 -26.17
CA ALA A 134 16.16 -48.14 -24.90
C ALA A 134 14.74 -47.97 -24.36
N GLY A 135 14.19 -49.01 -23.74
CA GLY A 135 12.90 -49.01 -23.05
C GLY A 135 11.71 -49.31 -23.96
N ILE A 136 11.01 -50.42 -23.68
CA ILE A 136 9.83 -50.88 -24.45
C ILE A 136 8.64 -49.89 -24.27
N GLU A 137 8.64 -49.10 -23.19
CA GLU A 137 7.68 -48.06 -22.96
C GLU A 137 7.73 -46.92 -23.98
N ASN A 138 8.90 -46.76 -24.64
CA ASN A 138 9.11 -45.71 -25.65
C ASN A 138 8.70 -46.15 -27.07
N THR A 139 8.07 -47.33 -27.23
CA THR A 139 7.62 -47.88 -28.52
C THR A 139 6.78 -46.87 -29.34
N GLY A 140 5.89 -46.08 -28.67
CA GLY A 140 5.11 -45.04 -29.34
C GLY A 140 5.98 -43.91 -29.92
N ALA A 141 7.06 -43.52 -29.25
CA ALA A 141 7.96 -42.50 -29.72
C ALA A 141 8.80 -43.03 -30.93
N PHE A 142 9.23 -44.27 -30.89
CA PHE A 142 9.95 -44.91 -32.01
C PHE A 142 9.04 -45.09 -33.24
N ALA A 143 7.74 -45.45 -33.03
CA ALA A 143 6.75 -45.56 -34.09
C ALA A 143 6.49 -44.17 -34.74
N ALA A 144 6.42 -43.11 -33.94
CA ALA A 144 6.27 -41.74 -34.44
C ALA A 144 7.48 -41.26 -35.22
N GLN A 145 8.67 -41.62 -34.79
CA GLN A 145 9.91 -41.33 -35.53
C GLN A 145 9.93 -42.07 -36.87
N LEU A 146 9.63 -43.39 -36.86
CA LEU A 146 9.59 -44.21 -38.06
C LEU A 146 8.53 -43.69 -39.07
N ALA A 147 7.39 -43.22 -38.59
CA ALA A 147 6.39 -42.57 -39.42
C ALA A 147 6.92 -41.32 -40.12
N ARG A 148 7.69 -40.48 -39.45
CA ARG A 148 8.34 -39.33 -40.09
C ARG A 148 9.35 -39.71 -41.17
N ASP A 149 10.15 -40.73 -40.91
CA ASP A 149 11.11 -41.24 -41.90
C ASP A 149 10.42 -41.82 -43.14
N ILE A 150 9.28 -42.51 -42.96
CA ILE A 150 8.42 -42.98 -44.04
C ILE A 150 7.87 -41.80 -44.84
N LEU A 151 7.34 -40.78 -44.15
CA LEU A 151 6.82 -39.59 -44.80
C LEU A 151 7.86 -38.90 -45.69
N ALA A 152 9.07 -38.74 -45.18
CA ALA A 152 10.16 -38.13 -45.96
C ALA A 152 10.42 -38.89 -47.27
N LYS A 153 10.33 -40.22 -47.25
CA LYS A 153 10.60 -41.07 -48.44
C LYS A 153 9.40 -41.24 -49.38
N VAL A 154 8.17 -41.21 -48.84
CA VAL A 154 6.91 -41.44 -49.59
C VAL A 154 6.36 -40.16 -50.18
N SER A 155 6.35 -39.05 -49.39
CA SER A 155 5.77 -37.78 -49.84
C SER A 155 6.75 -36.80 -50.50
N GLY A 156 8.06 -37.14 -50.56
CA GLY A 156 9.08 -36.20 -51.02
C GLY A 156 9.30 -34.98 -50.10
N THR A 157 8.66 -34.97 -48.92
CA THR A 157 8.73 -33.88 -47.97
C THR A 157 10.08 -33.99 -47.19
N GLN A 158 10.90 -33.00 -47.34
CA GLN A 158 12.21 -32.99 -46.68
C GLN A 158 12.13 -32.51 -45.24
N VAL A 159 13.00 -33.07 -44.38
CA VAL A 159 13.14 -32.63 -43.01
C VAL A 159 14.05 -31.39 -42.92
N ILE A 160 13.91 -30.60 -41.85
CA ILE A 160 14.86 -29.53 -41.59
C ILE A 160 16.18 -30.15 -41.08
N ALA A 161 17.22 -30.04 -41.89
CA ALA A 161 18.57 -30.54 -41.55
C ALA A 161 19.26 -29.62 -40.55
N ARG A 162 19.13 -28.29 -40.74
CA ARG A 162 19.78 -27.27 -39.92
C ARG A 162 19.05 -25.95 -40.02
N ILE A 163 19.12 -25.18 -38.93
CA ILE A 163 18.67 -23.79 -38.89
C ILE A 163 19.87 -22.95 -38.55
N ASP A 164 20.21 -22.01 -39.45
CA ASP A 164 21.29 -21.07 -39.29
C ASP A 164 20.75 -19.67 -39.06
N LEU A 165 21.48 -18.88 -38.28
CA LEU A 165 21.16 -17.49 -38.00
C LEU A 165 22.30 -16.62 -38.48
N THR A 166 22.02 -15.56 -39.23
CA THR A 166 23.02 -14.61 -39.74
C THR A 166 22.51 -13.20 -39.47
N GLY A 167 23.41 -12.34 -38.97
CA GLY A 167 23.09 -10.93 -38.71
C GLY A 167 22.75 -10.58 -37.24
N ASN A 168 22.49 -11.56 -36.39
CA ASN A 168 22.34 -11.38 -34.95
C ASN A 168 23.70 -11.25 -34.26
N ARG A 169 24.17 -10.05 -34.04
CA ARG A 169 25.50 -9.76 -33.44
C ARG A 169 25.44 -9.50 -31.94
N ARG A 170 24.38 -8.85 -31.45
CA ARG A 170 24.17 -8.47 -30.04
C ARG A 170 23.04 -9.26 -29.41
N ILE A 171 22.09 -9.73 -30.21
CA ILE A 171 21.01 -10.59 -29.73
C ILE A 171 21.47 -12.04 -29.76
N GLU A 172 21.40 -12.70 -28.62
CA GLU A 172 21.79 -14.09 -28.48
C GLU A 172 20.93 -15.03 -29.33
N SER A 173 21.55 -15.98 -29.99
CA SER A 173 20.86 -16.98 -30.85
C SER A 173 19.77 -17.75 -30.08
N THR A 174 19.97 -18.00 -28.79
CA THR A 174 19.02 -18.67 -27.91
C THR A 174 17.67 -17.97 -27.84
N VAL A 175 17.64 -16.63 -27.86
CA VAL A 175 16.40 -15.82 -27.86
C VAL A 175 15.58 -16.08 -29.11
N ILE A 176 16.25 -16.27 -30.24
CA ILE A 176 15.65 -16.54 -31.54
C ILE A 176 15.15 -17.98 -31.60
N TYR A 177 16.00 -18.94 -31.26
CA TYR A 177 15.63 -20.37 -31.28
C TYR A 177 14.42 -20.68 -30.39
N ASN A 178 14.25 -19.99 -29.27
CA ASN A 178 13.13 -20.20 -28.34
C ASN A 178 11.76 -19.80 -28.90
N VAL A 179 11.70 -18.99 -29.95
CA VAL A 179 10.44 -18.54 -30.55
C VAL A 179 10.11 -19.30 -31.84
N LEU A 180 11.04 -20.15 -32.36
CA LEU A 180 10.84 -20.94 -33.59
C LEU A 180 9.95 -22.15 -33.30
N LYS A 181 9.06 -22.44 -34.21
CA LYS A 181 8.34 -23.72 -34.29
C LYS A 181 9.15 -24.77 -35.01
N GLY A 182 9.94 -24.36 -36.03
CA GLY A 182 10.87 -25.20 -36.77
C GLY A 182 11.97 -25.71 -35.85
N ALA A 183 12.38 -26.99 -36.02
CA ALA A 183 13.49 -27.54 -35.30
C ALA A 183 14.20 -28.61 -36.20
N LYS A 184 15.49 -28.83 -35.98
CA LYS A 184 16.22 -29.90 -36.67
C LYS A 184 15.46 -31.24 -36.52
N GLY A 185 15.29 -31.95 -37.65
CA GLY A 185 14.56 -33.22 -37.72
C GLY A 185 13.06 -33.12 -37.84
N LYS A 186 12.45 -31.92 -37.79
CA LYS A 186 11.03 -31.72 -38.13
C LYS A 186 10.82 -31.63 -39.64
N LEU A 187 9.62 -31.98 -40.10
CA LEU A 187 9.25 -31.80 -41.49
C LEU A 187 9.21 -30.31 -41.83
N TYR A 188 9.73 -29.95 -42.98
CA TYR A 188 9.74 -28.61 -43.48
C TYR A 188 8.30 -28.21 -43.93
N SER A 189 7.83 -27.06 -43.51
CA SER A 189 6.57 -26.47 -43.94
C SER A 189 6.76 -24.98 -44.20
N GLU A 190 6.31 -24.49 -45.33
CA GLU A 190 6.30 -23.03 -45.67
C GLU A 190 5.43 -22.22 -44.71
N GLU A 191 4.35 -22.84 -44.20
CA GLU A 191 3.46 -22.19 -43.23
C GLU A 191 4.18 -21.98 -41.88
N ASP A 192 4.90 -23.00 -41.40
CA ASP A 192 5.73 -22.91 -40.19
C ASP A 192 6.85 -21.91 -40.37
N LEU A 193 7.58 -21.92 -41.50
CA LEU A 193 8.58 -20.93 -41.81
C LEU A 193 8.04 -19.50 -41.79
N SER A 194 6.89 -19.28 -42.41
CA SER A 194 6.21 -17.97 -42.38
C SER A 194 5.76 -17.55 -41.00
N SER A 195 5.36 -18.54 -40.18
CA SER A 195 5.06 -18.33 -38.75
C SER A 195 6.29 -17.96 -37.94
N ASP A 196 7.43 -18.62 -38.21
CA ASP A 196 8.69 -18.39 -37.53
C ASP A 196 9.29 -17.02 -37.87
N ILE A 197 9.25 -16.59 -39.16
CA ILE A 197 9.61 -15.22 -39.55
C ILE A 197 8.78 -14.20 -38.76
N ARG A 198 7.47 -14.38 -38.69
CA ARG A 198 6.58 -13.50 -37.91
C ARG A 198 6.88 -13.53 -36.42
N ALA A 199 7.22 -14.71 -35.88
CA ALA A 199 7.57 -14.85 -34.47
C ALA A 199 8.84 -14.12 -34.12
N ILE A 200 9.91 -14.26 -34.95
CA ILE A 200 11.16 -13.52 -34.80
C ILE A 200 10.91 -12.00 -34.88
N TYR A 201 10.13 -11.54 -35.88
CA TYR A 201 9.83 -10.13 -36.04
C TYR A 201 9.04 -9.54 -34.84
N ARG A 202 8.11 -10.33 -34.28
CA ARG A 202 7.30 -9.92 -33.10
C ARG A 202 8.15 -9.76 -31.83
N THR A 203 9.35 -10.31 -31.77
CA THR A 203 10.27 -10.06 -30.63
C THR A 203 10.62 -8.58 -30.51
N GLY A 204 10.52 -7.83 -31.61
CA GLY A 204 10.82 -6.39 -31.66
C GLY A 204 12.31 -6.07 -31.71
N TYR A 205 13.19 -7.07 -31.85
CA TYR A 205 14.64 -6.87 -31.88
C TYR A 205 15.19 -6.59 -33.29
N PHE A 206 14.41 -6.88 -34.32
CA PHE A 206 14.88 -6.84 -35.72
C PHE A 206 14.06 -5.85 -36.55
N THR A 207 14.75 -5.16 -37.46
CA THR A 207 14.12 -4.28 -38.47
C THR A 207 13.66 -5.09 -39.68
N ASP A 208 14.39 -6.13 -40.05
CA ASP A 208 14.07 -7.03 -41.14
C ASP A 208 14.43 -8.48 -40.76
N VAL A 209 13.57 -9.39 -41.20
CA VAL A 209 13.75 -10.85 -41.00
C VAL A 209 13.39 -11.57 -42.30
N LYS A 210 14.40 -12.12 -42.93
CA LYS A 210 14.26 -12.96 -44.14
C LYS A 210 14.73 -14.36 -43.84
N ALA A 211 14.19 -15.29 -44.57
CA ALA A 211 14.68 -16.69 -44.54
C ALA A 211 15.04 -17.14 -45.93
N ASP A 212 16.19 -17.76 -46.04
CA ASP A 212 16.68 -18.45 -47.23
C ASP A 212 16.62 -19.95 -46.97
N VAL A 213 16.13 -20.71 -47.94
CA VAL A 213 15.99 -22.17 -47.81
C VAL A 213 16.73 -22.83 -48.93
N THR A 214 17.73 -23.64 -48.57
CA THR A 214 18.59 -24.36 -49.52
C THR A 214 18.48 -25.85 -49.29
N ASP A 215 18.61 -26.62 -50.39
CA ASP A 215 18.64 -28.10 -50.35
C ASP A 215 20.02 -28.61 -49.98
N SER A 216 20.08 -29.59 -49.08
CA SER A 216 21.28 -30.32 -48.73
C SER A 216 21.01 -31.84 -48.80
N ALA A 217 22.08 -32.66 -48.74
CA ALA A 217 21.94 -34.10 -48.76
C ALA A 217 21.12 -34.68 -47.60
N ASP A 218 21.08 -33.96 -46.46
CA ASP A 218 20.38 -34.33 -45.22
C ASP A 218 19.03 -33.67 -45.02
N GLY A 219 18.56 -32.85 -45.98
CA GLY A 219 17.29 -32.14 -45.93
C GLY A 219 17.42 -30.65 -46.21
N LYS A 220 16.40 -29.86 -45.78
CA LYS A 220 16.36 -28.40 -45.96
C LYS A 220 17.22 -27.70 -44.91
N VAL A 221 18.03 -26.74 -45.33
CA VAL A 221 18.78 -25.81 -44.48
C VAL A 221 18.06 -24.48 -44.54
N ILE A 222 17.58 -23.98 -43.38
CA ILE A 222 16.91 -22.71 -43.25
C ILE A 222 17.91 -21.71 -42.67
N THR A 223 18.21 -20.65 -43.40
CA THR A 223 19.06 -19.58 -42.94
C THR A 223 18.22 -18.32 -42.71
N PHE A 224 18.06 -17.90 -41.44
CA PHE A 224 17.42 -16.62 -41.15
C PHE A 224 18.44 -15.48 -41.27
N LEU A 225 18.16 -14.55 -42.16
CA LEU A 225 18.92 -13.32 -42.34
C LEU A 225 18.24 -12.22 -41.52
N LEU A 226 18.95 -11.70 -40.52
CA LEU A 226 18.43 -10.85 -39.48
C LEU A 226 19.13 -9.49 -39.54
N GLU A 227 18.35 -8.43 -39.50
CA GLU A 227 18.85 -7.06 -39.34
C GLU A 227 18.41 -6.52 -37.96
N GLU A 228 19.39 -6.41 -37.05
CA GLU A 228 19.11 -5.91 -35.70
C GLU A 228 18.69 -4.44 -35.69
N ARG A 229 17.69 -4.10 -34.88
CA ARG A 229 17.33 -2.70 -34.57
C ARG A 229 18.49 -2.02 -33.83
N PRO A 230 18.65 -0.71 -33.94
CA PRO A 230 19.70 0.02 -33.25
C PRO A 230 19.50 -0.05 -31.73
N PHE A 231 20.59 0.05 -30.98
CA PHE A 231 20.59 0.12 -29.53
C PHE A 231 20.61 1.57 -29.07
N VAL A 232 19.95 1.82 -27.94
CA VAL A 232 19.95 3.14 -27.32
C VAL A 232 21.30 3.38 -26.66
N ASN A 233 22.05 4.37 -27.17
CA ASN A 233 23.31 4.81 -26.58
C ASN A 233 23.06 5.76 -25.42
N GLU A 234 22.19 6.75 -25.62
CA GLU A 234 21.84 7.76 -24.62
C GLU A 234 20.36 8.16 -24.77
N ILE A 235 19.74 8.58 -23.64
CA ILE A 235 18.40 9.18 -23.61
C ILE A 235 18.55 10.61 -23.09
N GLN A 236 18.35 11.57 -23.97
CA GLN A 236 18.34 13.00 -23.66
C GLN A 236 16.89 13.48 -23.55
N ILE A 237 16.55 14.13 -22.45
CA ILE A 237 15.23 14.69 -22.20
C ILE A 237 15.39 16.21 -22.13
N LYS A 238 14.58 16.93 -22.87
CA LYS A 238 14.62 18.40 -22.96
C LYS A 238 13.25 19.00 -22.69
N GLY A 239 13.21 20.17 -22.04
CA GLY A 239 11.98 20.93 -21.79
C GLY A 239 11.09 20.32 -20.70
N ASN A 240 11.66 19.55 -19.77
CA ASN A 240 10.95 18.87 -18.69
C ASN A 240 11.10 19.58 -17.33
N ASP A 241 10.64 20.81 -17.20
CA ASP A 241 10.78 21.60 -15.98
C ASP A 241 9.82 21.12 -14.86
N ALA A 242 8.60 20.72 -15.21
CA ALA A 242 7.55 20.30 -14.29
C ALA A 242 7.67 18.82 -13.85
N VAL A 243 8.25 17.94 -14.68
CA VAL A 243 8.39 16.51 -14.40
C VAL A 243 9.87 16.14 -14.35
N LYS A 244 10.29 15.43 -13.30
CA LYS A 244 11.69 15.00 -13.16
C LYS A 244 12.08 14.04 -14.30
N ALA A 245 13.29 14.18 -14.82
CA ALA A 245 13.81 13.32 -15.86
C ALA A 245 13.79 11.81 -15.47
N ASP A 246 14.00 11.49 -14.19
CA ASP A 246 13.99 10.11 -13.73
C ASP A 246 12.58 9.49 -13.73
N ASP A 247 11.53 10.28 -13.46
CA ASP A 247 10.14 9.83 -13.55
C ASP A 247 9.78 9.52 -15.01
N ILE A 248 10.23 10.38 -15.94
CA ILE A 248 10.06 10.16 -17.39
C ILE A 248 10.80 8.91 -17.83
N ARG A 249 12.06 8.73 -17.43
CA ARG A 249 12.83 7.50 -17.73
C ARG A 249 12.16 6.24 -17.17
N GLY A 250 11.49 6.37 -16.03
CA GLY A 250 10.80 5.26 -15.35
C GLY A 250 9.64 4.66 -16.15
N VAL A 251 8.97 5.46 -17.00
CA VAL A 251 7.79 5.02 -17.77
C VAL A 251 8.13 4.57 -19.21
N LEU A 252 9.37 4.78 -19.65
CA LEU A 252 9.81 4.35 -20.98
C LEU A 252 9.88 2.83 -21.08
N SER A 253 9.49 2.29 -22.23
CA SER A 253 9.58 0.87 -22.55
C SER A 253 11.00 0.38 -22.86
N PHE A 254 11.98 1.28 -22.93
CA PHE A 254 13.39 1.00 -23.24
C PHE A 254 14.32 1.78 -22.29
N LYS A 255 15.53 1.26 -22.15
CA LYS A 255 16.61 1.87 -21.35
C LYS A 255 17.88 1.99 -22.19
N VAL A 256 18.85 2.75 -21.71
CA VAL A 256 20.21 2.78 -22.29
C VAL A 256 20.77 1.35 -22.41
N LYS A 257 21.40 1.03 -23.51
CA LYS A 257 21.91 -0.29 -23.91
C LYS A 257 20.81 -1.32 -24.26
N GLN A 258 19.56 -0.92 -24.39
CA GLN A 258 18.48 -1.77 -24.92
C GLN A 258 18.16 -1.42 -26.38
N VAL A 259 17.41 -2.28 -27.03
CA VAL A 259 16.98 -2.11 -28.43
C VAL A 259 15.98 -0.96 -28.53
N TYR A 260 16.20 -0.05 -29.43
CA TYR A 260 15.28 1.01 -29.78
C TYR A 260 14.19 0.51 -30.72
N ASN A 261 12.96 0.50 -30.25
CA ASN A 261 11.82 0.09 -31.06
C ASN A 261 10.88 1.26 -31.33
N PRO A 262 10.89 1.83 -32.55
CA PRO A 262 10.04 2.99 -32.91
C PRO A 262 8.54 2.68 -32.84
N ASP A 263 8.13 1.42 -32.95
CA ASP A 263 6.72 1.01 -32.91
C ASP A 263 6.07 1.25 -31.51
N ARG A 264 6.91 1.40 -30.47
CA ARG A 264 6.48 1.66 -29.08
C ARG A 264 6.51 3.14 -28.68
N ILE A 265 7.05 4.02 -29.55
CA ILE A 265 7.19 5.46 -29.23
C ILE A 265 5.85 6.09 -28.88
N LYS A 266 4.79 5.78 -29.64
CA LYS A 266 3.46 6.35 -29.38
C LYS A 266 2.97 5.98 -27.98
N ALA A 267 3.10 4.72 -27.59
CA ALA A 267 2.71 4.28 -26.24
C ALA A 267 3.58 4.92 -25.14
N ASP A 268 4.86 5.14 -25.39
CA ASP A 268 5.74 5.82 -24.44
C ASP A 268 5.46 7.32 -24.36
N ALA A 269 5.13 7.97 -25.50
CA ALA A 269 4.65 9.35 -25.51
C ALA A 269 3.35 9.51 -24.72
N ASP A 270 2.40 8.57 -24.86
CA ASP A 270 1.14 8.59 -24.12
C ASP A 270 1.38 8.44 -22.60
N LYS A 271 2.35 7.60 -22.17
CA LYS A 271 2.72 7.46 -20.76
C LYS A 271 3.37 8.74 -20.20
N ILE A 272 4.29 9.35 -20.97
CA ILE A 272 4.87 10.63 -20.58
C ILE A 272 3.78 11.68 -20.48
N LYS A 273 2.87 11.72 -21.47
CA LYS A 273 1.73 12.64 -21.48
C LYS A 273 0.87 12.48 -20.22
N ALA A 274 0.64 11.25 -19.77
CA ALA A 274 -0.11 10.99 -18.54
C ALA A 274 0.58 11.59 -17.30
N LEU A 275 1.92 11.56 -17.20
CA LEU A 275 2.66 12.22 -16.12
C LEU A 275 2.45 13.73 -16.11
N TYR A 276 2.37 14.34 -17.29
CA TYR A 276 2.10 15.77 -17.45
C TYR A 276 0.63 16.10 -17.18
N ASP A 277 -0.30 15.27 -17.63
CA ASP A 277 -1.73 15.41 -17.35
C ASP A 277 -1.99 15.39 -15.82
N ASP A 278 -1.34 14.48 -15.08
CA ASP A 278 -1.44 14.39 -13.61
C ASP A 278 -0.96 15.65 -12.89
N LYS A 279 -0.07 16.42 -13.52
CA LYS A 279 0.39 17.72 -13.03
C LYS A 279 -0.37 18.91 -13.61
N GLY A 280 -1.38 18.68 -14.46
CA GLY A 280 -2.24 19.72 -15.04
C GLY A 280 -1.76 20.29 -16.36
N TYR A 281 -0.71 19.76 -16.96
CA TYR A 281 -0.18 20.20 -18.26
C TYR A 281 -0.85 19.44 -19.42
N TYR A 282 -2.14 19.61 -19.57
CA TYR A 282 -2.96 18.88 -20.57
C TYR A 282 -2.57 19.14 -22.02
N ASN A 283 -1.90 20.25 -22.28
CA ASN A 283 -1.47 20.65 -23.64
C ASN A 283 0.01 20.30 -23.89
N ALA A 284 0.67 19.53 -23.03
CA ALA A 284 2.04 19.11 -23.24
C ALA A 284 2.18 18.30 -24.54
N GLU A 285 3.14 18.66 -25.36
CA GLU A 285 3.50 17.99 -26.60
C GLU A 285 4.81 17.23 -26.40
N ILE A 286 4.79 15.94 -26.72
CA ILE A 286 5.94 15.05 -26.57
C ILE A 286 6.37 14.57 -27.95
N SER A 287 7.60 14.83 -28.34
CA SER A 287 8.18 14.36 -29.57
C SER A 287 9.45 13.54 -29.33
N PHE A 288 9.68 12.57 -30.18
CA PHE A 288 10.83 11.70 -30.13
C PHE A 288 11.66 11.85 -31.40
N ALA A 289 12.97 12.03 -31.27
CA ALA A 289 13.92 11.98 -32.37
C ALA A 289 14.99 10.95 -32.05
N ALA A 290 15.40 10.19 -33.05
CA ALA A 290 16.51 9.22 -32.95
C ALA A 290 17.65 9.65 -33.87
N GLU A 291 18.75 10.05 -33.26
CA GLU A 291 19.97 10.47 -34.01
C GLU A 291 20.96 9.30 -34.05
N LYS A 292 21.38 8.89 -35.24
CA LYS A 292 22.41 7.88 -35.43
C LYS A 292 23.76 8.38 -34.95
N VAL A 293 24.39 7.69 -34.02
CA VAL A 293 25.73 8.02 -33.48
C VAL A 293 26.81 7.13 -34.12
N LYS A 294 26.46 5.87 -34.35
CA LYS A 294 27.28 4.84 -35.01
C LYS A 294 26.38 3.99 -35.90
N GLU A 295 26.99 3.08 -36.69
CA GLU A 295 26.23 2.22 -37.61
C GLU A 295 25.00 1.53 -36.98
N ARG A 296 25.02 1.29 -35.64
CA ARG A 296 24.02 0.50 -34.94
C ARG A 296 23.59 1.08 -33.58
N ASP A 297 23.95 2.32 -33.30
CA ASP A 297 23.61 2.98 -32.04
C ASP A 297 22.88 4.30 -32.34
N VAL A 298 21.85 4.60 -31.51
CA VAL A 298 21.08 5.84 -31.61
C VAL A 298 21.05 6.56 -30.26
N ASN A 299 21.14 7.88 -30.31
CA ASN A 299 20.72 8.73 -29.20
C ASN A 299 19.24 9.04 -29.38
N VAL A 300 18.46 8.80 -28.35
CA VAL A 300 17.05 9.14 -28.33
C VAL A 300 16.88 10.48 -27.64
N ILE A 301 16.36 11.45 -28.37
CA ILE A 301 16.04 12.78 -27.85
C ILE A 301 14.52 12.84 -27.66
N ILE A 302 14.12 13.13 -26.46
CA ILE A 302 12.71 13.37 -26.08
C ILE A 302 12.59 14.87 -25.86
N ASP A 303 11.91 15.54 -26.79
CA ASP A 303 11.68 16.97 -26.71
C ASP A 303 10.24 17.22 -26.25
N ILE A 304 10.11 17.95 -25.15
CA ILE A 304 8.86 18.19 -24.46
C ILE A 304 8.58 19.68 -24.43
N LYS A 305 7.42 20.05 -24.94
CA LYS A 305 6.87 21.39 -24.76
C LYS A 305 5.74 21.30 -23.75
N GLU A 306 5.98 21.76 -22.55
CA GLU A 306 5.03 21.63 -21.45
C GLU A 306 3.76 22.45 -21.68
N ASN A 307 3.88 23.59 -22.38
CA ASN A 307 2.83 24.59 -22.56
C ASN A 307 2.30 25.10 -21.19
N ASP A 308 1.16 25.78 -21.17
CA ASP A 308 0.61 26.37 -19.95
C ASP A 308 -0.07 25.33 -19.05
N LEU A 309 0.07 25.52 -17.75
CA LEU A 309 -0.68 24.79 -16.72
C LEU A 309 -2.16 25.19 -16.78
N LEU A 310 -3.04 24.23 -16.97
CA LEU A 310 -4.47 24.47 -17.00
C LEU A 310 -5.11 24.25 -15.63
N TYR A 311 -5.95 25.19 -15.22
CA TYR A 311 -6.69 25.11 -13.96
C TYR A 311 -8.18 24.88 -14.19
N VAL A 312 -8.81 24.17 -13.27
CA VAL A 312 -10.27 23.99 -13.25
C VAL A 312 -10.93 25.30 -12.85
N LYS A 313 -11.68 25.89 -13.75
CA LYS A 313 -12.44 27.12 -13.53
C LYS A 313 -13.80 26.84 -12.90
N THR A 314 -14.51 25.83 -13.41
CA THR A 314 -15.87 25.53 -12.99
C THR A 314 -16.09 24.03 -13.03
N ILE A 315 -16.74 23.52 -11.96
CA ILE A 315 -17.31 22.18 -11.90
C ILE A 315 -18.81 22.35 -11.74
N GLU A 316 -19.60 21.74 -12.59
CA GLU A 316 -21.05 21.85 -12.60
C GLU A 316 -21.69 20.47 -12.64
N PHE A 317 -22.60 20.23 -11.70
CA PHE A 317 -23.49 19.08 -11.76
C PHE A 317 -24.78 19.47 -12.48
N THR A 318 -25.29 18.61 -13.33
CA THR A 318 -26.54 18.81 -14.06
C THR A 318 -27.51 17.68 -13.75
N GLY A 319 -28.79 18.02 -13.55
CA GLY A 319 -29.83 17.06 -13.19
C GLY A 319 -29.97 16.81 -11.68
N ASN A 320 -29.11 17.39 -10.87
CA ASN A 320 -29.17 17.38 -9.41
C ASN A 320 -30.26 18.37 -8.91
N LYS A 321 -31.34 17.83 -8.37
CA LYS A 321 -32.46 18.60 -7.80
C LYS A 321 -32.50 18.53 -6.29
N ALA A 322 -32.11 17.40 -5.73
CA ALA A 322 -32.13 17.11 -4.28
C ALA A 322 -30.98 17.77 -3.53
N PHE A 323 -29.83 17.91 -4.17
CA PHE A 323 -28.62 18.47 -3.55
C PHE A 323 -28.05 19.61 -4.37
N THR A 324 -27.49 20.57 -3.68
CA THR A 324 -26.88 21.74 -4.34
C THR A 324 -25.54 21.39 -4.99
N ASN A 325 -25.15 22.13 -6.01
CA ASN A 325 -23.81 22.01 -6.60
C ASN A 325 -22.69 22.19 -5.57
N LYS A 326 -22.90 23.03 -4.54
CA LYS A 326 -21.92 23.25 -3.47
C LYS A 326 -21.69 22.00 -2.62
N GLU A 327 -22.76 21.31 -2.25
CA GLU A 327 -22.68 20.07 -1.47
C GLU A 327 -21.97 18.97 -2.25
N LEU A 328 -22.34 18.76 -3.52
CA LEU A 328 -21.74 17.75 -4.38
C LEU A 328 -20.28 18.06 -4.70
N LYS A 329 -19.91 19.32 -4.93
CA LYS A 329 -18.52 19.74 -5.08
C LYS A 329 -17.67 19.45 -3.84
N GLY A 330 -18.26 19.55 -2.64
CA GLY A 330 -17.58 19.22 -1.38
C GLY A 330 -17.11 17.75 -1.28
N LEU A 331 -17.68 16.85 -2.08
CA LEU A 331 -17.31 15.44 -2.14
C LEU A 331 -16.15 15.15 -3.11
N LEU A 332 -15.82 16.12 -3.97
CA LEU A 332 -14.76 15.97 -4.96
C LEU A 332 -13.40 16.33 -4.36
N GLU A 333 -12.36 15.58 -4.71
CA GLU A 333 -10.97 15.95 -4.43
C GLU A 333 -10.47 17.03 -5.39
N THR A 334 -11.01 17.05 -6.61
CA THR A 334 -10.74 18.10 -7.59
C THR A 334 -11.56 19.33 -7.22
N THR A 335 -10.89 20.45 -7.00
CA THR A 335 -11.51 21.72 -6.63
C THR A 335 -11.36 22.77 -7.73
N GLU A 336 -12.20 23.78 -7.73
CA GLU A 336 -12.04 24.95 -8.58
C GLU A 336 -10.85 25.80 -8.13
N TRP A 337 -10.19 26.46 -9.05
CA TRP A 337 -9.09 27.38 -8.76
C TRP A 337 -9.54 28.52 -7.83
N ASN A 338 -8.71 28.87 -6.88
CA ASN A 338 -8.90 29.99 -5.96
C ASN A 338 -7.57 30.72 -5.70
N MET A 339 -7.61 31.86 -5.02
CA MET A 339 -6.43 32.69 -4.76
C MET A 339 -5.34 31.97 -3.95
N LEU A 340 -5.65 30.89 -3.22
CA LEU A 340 -4.67 30.10 -2.45
C LEU A 340 -4.16 28.88 -3.22
N SER A 341 -4.57 28.68 -4.46
CA SER A 341 -4.19 27.54 -5.28
C SER A 341 -2.69 27.46 -5.57
N PHE A 342 -1.96 28.55 -5.43
CA PHE A 342 -0.49 28.58 -5.56
C PHE A 342 0.24 27.93 -4.37
N LEU A 343 -0.44 27.77 -3.22
CA LEU A 343 0.11 27.11 -2.02
C LEU A 343 -0.38 25.67 -1.87
N THR A 344 -1.48 25.34 -2.56
CA THR A 344 -2.13 24.05 -2.46
C THR A 344 -2.42 23.57 -3.86
N ASP A 345 -2.12 22.40 -4.28
CA ASP A 345 -2.44 21.86 -5.63
C ASP A 345 -3.95 21.95 -6.02
N SER A 346 -4.72 22.84 -5.36
CA SER A 346 -6.13 23.07 -5.66
C SER A 346 -6.31 23.68 -7.05
N GLY A 347 -7.35 23.27 -7.76
CA GLY A 347 -7.60 23.72 -9.14
C GLY A 347 -6.87 22.93 -10.21
N VAL A 348 -6.01 21.97 -9.86
CA VAL A 348 -5.39 21.05 -10.82
C VAL A 348 -6.28 19.83 -11.00
N LEU A 349 -6.64 19.51 -12.23
CA LEU A 349 -7.45 18.33 -12.56
C LEU A 349 -6.55 17.08 -12.51
N LYS A 350 -6.94 16.09 -11.69
CA LYS A 350 -6.39 14.74 -11.69
C LYS A 350 -7.52 13.78 -12.08
N LYS A 351 -7.49 13.25 -13.30
CA LYS A 351 -8.61 12.48 -13.89
C LYS A 351 -9.00 11.26 -13.06
N GLU A 352 -8.00 10.51 -12.55
CA GLU A 352 -8.28 9.33 -11.71
C GLU A 352 -8.96 9.73 -10.40
N LYS A 353 -8.47 10.77 -9.74
CA LYS A 353 -9.08 11.29 -8.51
C LYS A 353 -10.50 11.84 -8.73
N LEU A 354 -10.74 12.42 -9.89
CA LEU A 354 -12.10 12.84 -10.25
C LEU A 354 -13.02 11.64 -10.39
N ARG A 355 -12.61 10.57 -11.09
CA ARG A 355 -13.39 9.33 -11.21
C ARG A 355 -13.68 8.67 -9.85
N GLU A 356 -12.69 8.56 -8.98
CA GLU A 356 -12.88 8.07 -7.62
C GLU A 356 -13.88 8.92 -6.85
N SER A 357 -13.80 10.25 -7.03
CA SER A 357 -14.73 11.19 -6.39
C SER A 357 -16.16 11.04 -6.90
N LEU A 358 -16.37 10.70 -8.18
CA LEU A 358 -17.72 10.44 -8.71
C LEU A 358 -18.37 9.21 -8.04
N ASN A 359 -17.60 8.20 -7.69
CA ASN A 359 -18.10 7.09 -6.88
C ASN A 359 -18.54 7.55 -5.49
N ARG A 360 -17.82 8.49 -4.86
CA ARG A 360 -18.26 9.10 -3.58
C ARG A 360 -19.56 9.87 -3.74
N VAL A 361 -19.74 10.60 -4.83
CA VAL A 361 -21.00 11.27 -5.12
C VAL A 361 -22.15 10.27 -5.27
N LYS A 362 -21.94 9.17 -6.00
CA LYS A 362 -22.92 8.09 -6.12
C LYS A 362 -23.28 7.48 -4.75
N VAL A 363 -22.28 7.18 -3.93
CA VAL A 363 -22.48 6.67 -2.57
C VAL A 363 -23.22 7.68 -1.72
N PHE A 364 -22.92 8.97 -1.83
CA PHE A 364 -23.62 10.04 -1.12
C PHE A 364 -25.10 10.06 -1.46
N TYR A 365 -25.48 9.95 -2.74
CA TYR A 365 -26.90 9.82 -3.14
C TYR A 365 -27.53 8.57 -2.52
N MET A 366 -26.84 7.41 -2.56
CA MET A 366 -27.34 6.17 -1.95
C MET A 366 -27.50 6.29 -0.43
N ASN A 367 -26.63 7.04 0.24
CA ASN A 367 -26.71 7.29 1.69
C ASN A 367 -27.85 8.26 2.08
N ASN A 368 -28.46 8.90 1.09
CA ASN A 368 -29.59 9.79 1.27
C ASN A 368 -30.87 9.26 0.60
N GLY A 369 -30.98 7.96 0.41
CA GLY A 369 -32.19 7.29 -0.08
C GLY A 369 -32.33 7.21 -1.59
N TYR A 370 -31.43 7.73 -2.38
CA TYR A 370 -31.50 7.70 -3.85
C TYR A 370 -30.82 6.44 -4.39
N ILE A 371 -31.40 5.28 -4.18
CA ILE A 371 -30.81 3.97 -4.52
C ILE A 371 -30.61 3.77 -6.02
N GLN A 372 -31.37 4.46 -6.85
CA GLN A 372 -31.34 4.41 -8.30
C GLN A 372 -30.44 5.47 -8.93
N ALA A 373 -29.76 6.29 -8.11
CA ALA A 373 -28.94 7.39 -8.59
C ALA A 373 -27.80 6.91 -9.51
N GLN A 374 -27.65 7.59 -10.62
CA GLN A 374 -26.58 7.38 -11.58
C GLN A 374 -25.81 8.67 -11.77
N VAL A 375 -24.51 8.59 -11.65
CA VAL A 375 -23.58 9.69 -11.94
C VAL A 375 -22.89 9.33 -13.26
N GLY A 376 -23.11 10.14 -14.29
CA GLY A 376 -22.54 9.91 -15.60
C GLY A 376 -21.06 10.27 -15.70
N GLU A 377 -20.45 9.96 -16.84
CA GLU A 377 -19.06 10.34 -17.13
C GLU A 377 -18.94 11.88 -17.23
N PRO A 378 -17.88 12.47 -16.67
CA PRO A 378 -17.70 13.92 -16.72
C PRO A 378 -17.35 14.40 -18.13
N GLU A 379 -18.06 15.40 -18.61
CA GLU A 379 -17.72 16.13 -19.84
C GLU A 379 -16.67 17.17 -19.49
N ILE A 380 -15.45 16.97 -19.99
CA ILE A 380 -14.32 17.87 -19.74
C ILE A 380 -14.02 18.65 -21.00
N THR A 381 -14.20 19.96 -20.93
CA THR A 381 -13.83 20.90 -22.00
C THR A 381 -12.77 21.86 -21.50
N ASN A 382 -11.90 22.34 -22.39
CA ASN A 382 -10.90 23.32 -22.05
C ASN A 382 -10.79 24.43 -23.10
N ASP A 383 -10.36 25.58 -22.65
CA ASP A 383 -9.83 26.65 -23.49
C ASP A 383 -8.29 26.76 -23.26
N LYS A 384 -7.67 27.84 -23.72
CA LYS A 384 -6.21 28.03 -23.62
C LYS A 384 -5.70 28.09 -22.16
N LYS A 385 -6.54 28.37 -21.17
CA LYS A 385 -6.15 28.61 -19.77
C LYS A 385 -6.98 27.83 -18.76
N TRP A 386 -8.22 27.47 -19.09
CA TRP A 386 -9.18 26.96 -18.14
C TRP A 386 -9.79 25.64 -18.56
N ILE A 387 -10.09 24.79 -17.56
CA ILE A 387 -10.84 23.53 -17.68
C ILE A 387 -12.24 23.76 -17.11
N TYR A 388 -13.25 23.27 -17.81
CA TYR A 388 -14.65 23.24 -17.40
C TYR A 388 -15.10 21.79 -17.32
N ILE A 389 -15.70 21.41 -16.20
CA ILE A 389 -16.14 20.03 -15.93
C ILE A 389 -17.64 20.05 -15.72
N ARG A 390 -18.41 19.29 -16.52
CA ARG A 390 -19.84 19.08 -16.36
C ARG A 390 -20.10 17.62 -16.06
N ILE A 391 -20.85 17.35 -14.96
CA ILE A 391 -21.13 16.01 -14.46
C ILE A 391 -22.64 15.80 -14.48
N PRO A 392 -23.17 14.95 -15.39
CA PRO A 392 -24.59 14.65 -15.43
C PRO A 392 -24.96 13.66 -14.31
N VAL A 393 -26.07 13.96 -13.62
CA VAL A 393 -26.63 13.13 -12.56
C VAL A 393 -28.08 12.82 -12.87
N SER A 394 -28.47 11.57 -12.67
CA SER A 394 -29.87 11.12 -12.67
C SER A 394 -30.18 10.57 -11.28
N GLU A 395 -30.97 11.31 -10.48
CA GLU A 395 -31.16 11.02 -9.07
C GLU A 395 -32.10 9.81 -8.81
N GLY A 396 -33.12 9.67 -9.63
CA GLY A 396 -34.19 8.69 -9.40
C GLY A 396 -35.15 9.14 -8.30
N ARG A 397 -35.80 8.15 -7.65
CA ARG A 397 -36.71 8.40 -6.51
C ARG A 397 -35.98 8.22 -5.20
N GLN A 398 -36.42 8.96 -4.18
CA GLN A 398 -35.93 8.80 -2.82
C GLN A 398 -36.73 7.71 -2.09
N PHE A 399 -36.02 6.83 -1.40
CA PHE A 399 -36.60 5.71 -0.67
C PHE A 399 -36.34 5.85 0.83
N ASN A 400 -37.40 5.67 1.61
CA ASN A 400 -37.37 5.66 3.08
C ASN A 400 -36.89 4.28 3.57
N VAL A 401 -36.46 4.23 4.82
CA VAL A 401 -36.24 2.98 5.53
C VAL A 401 -37.61 2.35 5.82
N GLY A 402 -37.80 1.11 5.38
CA GLY A 402 -38.98 0.31 5.70
C GLY A 402 -38.78 -0.50 6.99
N LYS A 403 -39.17 -1.77 6.95
CA LYS A 403 -38.99 -2.70 8.07
C LYS A 403 -37.52 -3.10 8.22
N VAL A 404 -36.98 -3.04 9.44
CA VAL A 404 -35.64 -3.51 9.77
C VAL A 404 -35.73 -4.71 10.71
N GLU A 405 -35.14 -5.84 10.31
CA GLU A 405 -35.21 -7.09 11.05
C GLU A 405 -33.86 -7.80 11.12
N ILE A 406 -33.65 -8.56 12.20
CA ILE A 406 -32.56 -9.52 12.36
C ILE A 406 -33.21 -10.91 12.40
N THR A 407 -32.77 -11.80 11.51
CA THR A 407 -33.24 -13.19 11.43
C THR A 407 -32.07 -14.17 11.60
N GLY A 408 -32.37 -15.46 11.64
CA GLY A 408 -31.36 -16.51 11.81
C GLY A 408 -31.01 -16.77 13.29
N ASP A 409 -29.75 -17.04 13.55
CA ASP A 409 -29.25 -17.44 14.85
C ASP A 409 -29.26 -16.31 15.89
N THR A 410 -29.36 -16.66 17.19
CA THR A 410 -29.32 -15.69 18.29
C THR A 410 -27.89 -15.52 18.80
N LEU A 411 -27.49 -14.32 19.17
CA LEU A 411 -26.21 -14.00 19.80
C LEU A 411 -26.32 -13.98 21.33
N SER A 412 -25.19 -13.76 22.01
CA SER A 412 -25.17 -13.52 23.47
C SER A 412 -25.97 -12.27 23.85
N VAL A 413 -26.01 -11.28 22.96
CA VAL A 413 -26.79 -10.05 23.09
C VAL A 413 -28.20 -10.28 22.54
N PRO A 414 -29.26 -9.91 23.26
CA PRO A 414 -30.66 -10.02 22.80
C PRO A 414 -30.90 -9.28 21.47
N ARG A 415 -31.77 -9.84 20.62
CA ARG A 415 -32.07 -9.24 19.29
C ARG A 415 -32.60 -7.82 19.38
N GLU A 416 -33.41 -7.51 20.38
CA GLU A 416 -33.95 -6.17 20.58
C GLU A 416 -32.84 -5.16 20.86
N GLU A 417 -31.84 -5.53 21.68
CA GLU A 417 -30.69 -4.67 21.97
C GLU A 417 -29.79 -4.51 20.75
N LEU A 418 -29.59 -5.56 19.96
CA LEU A 418 -28.85 -5.45 18.68
C LEU A 418 -29.58 -4.53 17.72
N LEU A 419 -30.91 -4.67 17.55
CA LEU A 419 -31.72 -3.83 16.68
C LEU A 419 -31.65 -2.35 17.08
N ASP A 420 -31.69 -2.04 18.39
CA ASP A 420 -31.65 -0.66 18.87
C ASP A 420 -30.30 0.02 18.63
N LYS A 421 -29.23 -0.76 18.49
CA LYS A 421 -27.89 -0.26 18.18
C LYS A 421 -27.61 -0.08 16.69
N LEU A 422 -28.49 -0.59 15.81
CA LEU A 422 -28.32 -0.42 14.36
C LEU A 422 -28.42 1.05 13.95
N ASN A 423 -27.50 1.46 13.11
CA ASN A 423 -27.44 2.82 12.59
C ASN A 423 -28.58 3.10 11.62
N ILE A 424 -28.97 2.11 10.80
CA ILE A 424 -30.02 2.27 9.80
C ILE A 424 -31.39 2.54 10.43
N LYS A 425 -31.66 2.00 11.63
CA LYS A 425 -32.92 2.22 12.38
C LYS A 425 -33.10 3.68 12.81
N LYS A 426 -32.00 4.44 12.88
CA LYS A 426 -32.00 5.88 13.26
C LYS A 426 -32.11 6.80 12.04
N LYS A 427 -32.29 6.24 10.84
CA LYS A 427 -32.35 6.97 9.58
C LYS A 427 -33.77 6.99 9.03
N ASP A 428 -34.17 8.12 8.48
CA ASP A 428 -35.45 8.27 7.79
C ASP A 428 -35.38 7.70 6.38
N TYR A 429 -34.24 7.89 5.69
CA TYR A 429 -33.97 7.44 4.33
C TYR A 429 -33.01 6.28 4.31
N TYR A 430 -33.09 5.45 3.27
CA TYR A 430 -32.12 4.40 3.00
C TYR A 430 -30.69 4.99 3.01
N ASP A 431 -29.81 4.36 3.75
CA ASP A 431 -28.42 4.77 3.91
C ASP A 431 -27.53 3.54 3.80
N ARG A 432 -26.79 3.43 2.67
CA ARG A 432 -25.90 2.29 2.41
C ARG A 432 -24.74 2.22 3.40
N GLU A 433 -24.22 3.37 3.82
CA GLU A 433 -23.11 3.43 4.78
C GLU A 433 -23.59 2.97 6.17
N ALA A 434 -24.80 3.35 6.57
CA ALA A 434 -25.41 2.86 7.81
C ALA A 434 -25.55 1.33 7.78
N ILE A 435 -26.02 0.73 6.68
CA ILE A 435 -26.11 -0.73 6.51
C ILE A 435 -24.72 -1.38 6.59
N SER A 436 -23.69 -0.79 5.97
CA SER A 436 -22.33 -1.31 6.05
C SER A 436 -21.79 -1.28 7.49
N LYS A 437 -22.02 -0.20 8.22
CA LYS A 437 -21.67 -0.09 9.65
C LYS A 437 -22.44 -1.07 10.52
N ASP A 438 -23.69 -1.33 10.20
CA ASP A 438 -24.50 -2.31 10.91
C ASP A 438 -24.00 -3.73 10.65
N LEU A 439 -23.61 -4.03 9.40
CA LEU A 439 -22.99 -5.30 9.05
C LEU A 439 -21.67 -5.50 9.80
N GLU A 440 -20.80 -4.47 9.83
CA GLU A 440 -19.56 -4.51 10.63
C GLU A 440 -19.84 -4.73 12.12
N TYR A 441 -20.84 -4.04 12.66
CA TYR A 441 -21.25 -4.16 14.06
C TYR A 441 -21.74 -5.59 14.36
N LEU A 442 -22.66 -6.13 13.58
CA LEU A 442 -23.22 -7.48 13.77
C LEU A 442 -22.13 -8.55 13.58
N THR A 443 -21.26 -8.41 12.55
CA THR A 443 -20.12 -9.30 12.34
C THR A 443 -19.17 -9.27 13.53
N ARG A 444 -18.88 -8.10 14.06
CA ARG A 444 -18.05 -7.97 15.25
C ARG A 444 -18.69 -8.63 16.47
N MET A 445 -20.00 -8.50 16.68
CA MET A 445 -20.70 -9.16 17.78
C MET A 445 -20.63 -10.68 17.67
N THR A 446 -20.90 -11.24 16.48
CA THR A 446 -20.76 -12.67 16.24
C THR A 446 -19.32 -13.18 16.42
N HIS A 447 -18.35 -12.43 15.92
CA HIS A 447 -16.94 -12.76 16.08
C HIS A 447 -16.47 -12.68 17.54
N ASN A 448 -17.03 -11.77 18.33
CA ASN A 448 -16.72 -11.65 19.76
C ASN A 448 -17.36 -12.74 20.59
N ASP A 449 -18.46 -13.32 20.11
CA ASP A 449 -19.11 -14.52 20.67
C ASP A 449 -18.37 -15.84 20.29
N GLY A 450 -17.28 -15.76 19.50
CA GLY A 450 -16.46 -16.90 19.12
C GLY A 450 -16.77 -17.52 17.77
N TYR A 451 -17.66 -16.95 16.99
CA TYR A 451 -18.08 -17.49 15.67
C TYR A 451 -17.27 -16.85 14.54
N ALA A 452 -16.01 -17.26 14.36
CA ALA A 452 -15.07 -16.66 13.40
C ALA A 452 -15.50 -16.75 11.94
N TYR A 453 -16.31 -17.74 11.59
CA TYR A 453 -16.78 -18.02 10.24
C TYR A 453 -18.27 -17.70 10.05
N ALA A 454 -18.82 -16.86 10.90
CA ALA A 454 -20.21 -16.43 10.79
C ALA A 454 -20.46 -15.66 9.51
N GLU A 455 -21.58 -15.94 8.85
CA GLU A 455 -22.04 -15.21 7.69
C GLU A 455 -23.24 -14.34 8.05
N ILE A 456 -23.17 -13.07 7.70
CA ILE A 456 -24.27 -12.13 7.86
C ILE A 456 -24.60 -11.54 6.50
N ASN A 457 -25.79 -11.90 5.99
CA ASN A 457 -26.23 -11.50 4.67
C ASN A 457 -27.33 -10.43 4.78
N PRO A 458 -27.03 -9.16 4.45
CA PRO A 458 -28.04 -8.13 4.39
C PRO A 458 -28.90 -8.35 3.13
N LYS A 459 -30.19 -8.58 3.32
CA LYS A 459 -31.19 -8.69 2.26
C LYS A 459 -31.98 -7.39 2.23
N THR A 460 -32.06 -6.77 1.06
CA THR A 460 -32.87 -5.56 0.86
C THR A 460 -34.02 -5.87 -0.08
N GLN A 461 -35.24 -5.48 0.29
CA GLN A 461 -36.42 -5.63 -0.54
C GLN A 461 -37.04 -4.24 -0.78
N THR A 462 -37.05 -3.82 -2.03
CA THR A 462 -37.60 -2.53 -2.41
C THR A 462 -39.11 -2.63 -2.66
N ARG A 463 -39.89 -1.80 -1.97
CA ARG A 463 -41.33 -1.60 -2.20
C ARG A 463 -41.53 -0.31 -2.97
N GLU A 464 -41.54 -0.41 -4.30
CA GLU A 464 -41.54 0.74 -5.21
C GLU A 464 -42.74 1.65 -5.04
N ALA A 465 -43.93 1.08 -4.81
CA ALA A 465 -45.16 1.85 -4.65
C ALA A 465 -45.17 2.71 -3.39
N GLU A 466 -44.56 2.21 -2.32
CA GLU A 466 -44.47 2.89 -1.00
C GLU A 466 -43.18 3.71 -0.86
N GLN A 467 -42.27 3.61 -1.82
CA GLN A 467 -40.92 4.21 -1.77
C GLN A 467 -40.17 3.83 -0.47
N GLN A 468 -40.23 2.56 -0.11
CA GLN A 468 -39.56 2.00 1.08
C GLN A 468 -38.63 0.86 0.73
N VAL A 469 -37.57 0.67 1.53
CA VAL A 469 -36.66 -0.46 1.46
C VAL A 469 -36.67 -1.19 2.78
N ASP A 470 -37.14 -2.43 2.76
CA ASP A 470 -37.06 -3.33 3.92
C ASP A 470 -35.65 -3.96 3.97
N ILE A 471 -35.11 -4.08 5.17
CA ILE A 471 -33.73 -4.55 5.39
C ILE A 471 -33.77 -5.70 6.39
N THR A 472 -33.29 -6.86 6.00
CA THR A 472 -33.20 -8.03 6.86
C THR A 472 -31.75 -8.49 6.97
N TYR A 473 -31.21 -8.55 8.18
CA TYR A 473 -29.89 -9.12 8.46
C TYR A 473 -30.07 -10.58 8.89
N ASP A 474 -29.65 -11.51 8.03
CA ASP A 474 -29.76 -12.95 8.27
C ASP A 474 -28.44 -13.47 8.83
N ILE A 475 -28.44 -13.86 10.12
CA ILE A 475 -27.26 -14.29 10.85
C ILE A 475 -27.15 -15.80 10.82
N LYS A 476 -26.01 -16.32 10.36
CA LYS A 476 -25.62 -17.72 10.40
C LYS A 476 -24.30 -17.84 11.16
N LYS A 477 -24.33 -18.40 12.36
CA LYS A 477 -23.17 -18.45 13.26
C LYS A 477 -22.05 -19.38 12.80
N GLY A 478 -22.40 -20.56 12.34
CA GLY A 478 -21.45 -21.66 12.19
C GLY A 478 -21.02 -22.26 13.54
N THR A 479 -19.80 -22.80 13.61
CA THR A 479 -19.22 -23.42 14.80
C THR A 479 -18.45 -22.43 15.66
N LEU A 480 -18.34 -22.68 16.97
CA LEU A 480 -17.44 -21.96 17.86
C LEU A 480 -15.99 -22.24 17.46
N VAL A 481 -15.16 -21.21 17.43
CA VAL A 481 -13.77 -21.29 17.01
C VAL A 481 -12.84 -20.80 18.11
N TYR A 482 -11.72 -21.50 18.30
CA TYR A 482 -10.69 -21.19 19.28
C TYR A 482 -9.36 -20.87 18.58
N PHE A 483 -8.55 -20.02 19.19
CA PHE A 483 -7.19 -19.78 18.72
C PHE A 483 -6.34 -21.03 18.98
N ASN A 484 -5.78 -21.62 17.92
CA ASN A 484 -4.94 -22.81 18.04
C ASN A 484 -3.46 -22.42 18.21
N ARG A 485 -2.81 -21.98 17.17
CA ARG A 485 -1.39 -21.58 17.20
C ARG A 485 -1.22 -20.13 16.79
N ILE A 486 -0.28 -19.45 17.47
CA ILE A 486 0.15 -18.12 17.12
C ILE A 486 1.58 -18.24 16.56
N ASN A 487 1.69 -18.13 15.24
CA ASN A 487 2.96 -18.20 14.51
C ASN A 487 3.46 -16.80 14.22
N ILE A 488 4.66 -16.47 14.68
CA ILE A 488 5.30 -15.18 14.45
C ILE A 488 6.46 -15.37 13.48
N SER A 489 6.56 -14.51 12.45
CA SER A 489 7.60 -14.59 11.43
C SER A 489 8.07 -13.21 11.00
N GLY A 490 9.30 -13.14 10.46
CA GLY A 490 9.90 -11.88 9.98
C GLY A 490 10.62 -11.06 11.07
N ASN A 491 10.54 -11.46 12.33
CA ASN A 491 11.20 -10.82 13.47
C ASN A 491 12.65 -11.31 13.63
N THR A 492 13.54 -10.81 12.78
CA THR A 492 14.97 -11.24 12.76
C THR A 492 15.79 -10.65 13.91
N LYS A 493 15.41 -9.47 14.40
CA LYS A 493 16.06 -8.74 15.51
C LYS A 493 15.20 -8.72 16.75
N THR A 494 13.90 -8.47 16.62
CA THR A 494 12.95 -8.38 17.72
C THR A 494 12.66 -9.75 18.27
N ARG A 495 12.81 -9.92 19.57
CA ARG A 495 12.53 -11.20 20.26
C ARG A 495 11.04 -11.51 20.20
N ASP A 496 10.70 -12.78 20.04
CA ASP A 496 9.31 -13.28 19.97
C ASP A 496 8.46 -12.77 21.14
N LYS A 497 8.97 -12.82 22.35
CA LYS A 497 8.27 -12.34 23.55
C LYS A 497 7.87 -10.85 23.49
N VAL A 498 8.61 -10.02 22.76
CA VAL A 498 8.28 -8.59 22.61
C VAL A 498 7.01 -8.41 21.77
N ILE A 499 6.78 -9.30 20.83
CA ILE A 499 5.56 -9.35 20.00
C ILE A 499 4.43 -10.00 20.81
N ARG A 500 4.66 -11.19 21.39
CA ARG A 500 3.63 -11.94 22.13
C ARG A 500 3.00 -11.16 23.27
N ARG A 501 3.79 -10.40 24.03
CA ARG A 501 3.27 -9.61 25.16
C ARG A 501 2.36 -8.44 24.74
N GLN A 502 2.29 -8.13 23.44
CA GLN A 502 1.34 -7.13 22.89
C GLN A 502 0.01 -7.77 22.51
N LEU A 503 -0.05 -9.09 22.47
CA LEU A 503 -1.29 -9.79 22.12
C LEU A 503 -2.23 -9.79 23.34
N THR A 504 -3.51 -9.54 23.08
CA THR A 504 -4.58 -9.55 24.08
C THR A 504 -5.32 -10.88 24.12
N PHE A 505 -4.81 -11.89 23.43
CA PHE A 505 -5.31 -13.26 23.36
C PHE A 505 -4.16 -14.26 23.41
N THR A 506 -4.46 -15.48 23.81
CA THR A 506 -3.50 -16.60 23.88
C THR A 506 -4.06 -17.82 23.14
N GLU A 507 -3.19 -18.81 22.90
CA GLU A 507 -3.62 -20.11 22.38
C GLU A 507 -4.63 -20.75 23.35
N GLY A 508 -5.72 -21.29 22.81
CA GLY A 508 -6.84 -21.87 23.57
C GLY A 508 -7.96 -20.89 23.92
N ASP A 509 -7.76 -19.58 23.77
CA ASP A 509 -8.84 -18.59 23.95
C ASP A 509 -9.91 -18.75 22.86
N LEU A 510 -11.16 -18.43 23.25
CA LEU A 510 -12.25 -18.29 22.29
C LEU A 510 -11.94 -17.15 21.29
N TYR A 511 -12.21 -17.38 20.01
CA TYR A 511 -12.01 -16.36 18.97
C TYR A 511 -12.73 -15.05 19.31
N ASN A 512 -12.02 -13.95 19.15
CA ASN A 512 -12.56 -12.62 19.43
C ASN A 512 -11.88 -11.60 18.52
N SER A 513 -12.67 -10.96 17.68
CA SER A 513 -12.15 -10.01 16.68
C SER A 513 -11.63 -8.71 17.31
N ASP A 514 -12.23 -8.25 18.41
CA ASP A 514 -11.76 -7.05 19.12
C ASP A 514 -10.39 -7.30 19.76
N LYS A 515 -10.14 -8.50 20.31
CA LYS A 515 -8.81 -8.88 20.79
C LYS A 515 -7.76 -8.88 19.68
N LEU A 516 -8.09 -9.41 18.49
CA LEU A 516 -7.20 -9.38 17.32
C LEU A 516 -6.89 -7.95 16.88
N LYS A 517 -7.92 -7.11 16.74
CA LYS A 517 -7.79 -5.70 16.35
C LYS A 517 -6.96 -4.90 17.35
N ASN A 518 -7.19 -5.12 18.64
CA ASN A 518 -6.42 -4.46 19.70
C ASN A 518 -4.95 -4.88 19.67
N SER A 519 -4.69 -6.18 19.47
CA SER A 519 -3.33 -6.72 19.35
C SER A 519 -2.60 -6.15 18.13
N TYR A 520 -3.26 -6.08 16.98
CA TYR A 520 -2.74 -5.42 15.79
C TYR A 520 -2.40 -3.94 16.05
N ALA A 521 -3.31 -3.21 16.70
CA ALA A 521 -3.07 -1.80 17.04
C ALA A 521 -1.90 -1.63 18.02
N GLN A 522 -1.76 -2.52 19.01
CA GLN A 522 -0.65 -2.49 19.97
C GLN A 522 0.69 -2.75 19.29
N LEU A 523 0.78 -3.74 18.38
CA LEU A 523 2.00 -4.00 17.61
C LEU A 523 2.41 -2.83 16.71
N ASN A 524 1.45 -2.20 16.03
CA ASN A 524 1.74 -1.01 15.22
C ASN A 524 2.21 0.19 16.07
N ARG A 525 1.71 0.34 17.29
CA ARG A 525 2.14 1.40 18.23
C ARG A 525 3.59 1.27 18.67
N LEU A 526 4.17 0.08 18.65
CA LEU A 526 5.59 -0.12 18.94
C LEU A 526 6.49 0.62 17.96
N ARG A 527 6.06 0.81 16.74
CA ARG A 527 6.82 1.43 15.63
C ARG A 527 8.15 0.73 15.34
N TYR A 528 8.27 -0.58 15.64
CA TYR A 528 9.44 -1.41 15.32
C TYR A 528 9.33 -2.04 13.94
N PHE A 529 8.14 -2.02 13.35
CA PHE A 529 7.81 -2.68 12.10
C PHE A 529 7.37 -1.66 11.05
N GLU A 530 7.77 -1.89 9.81
CA GLU A 530 7.28 -1.18 8.62
C GLU A 530 5.90 -1.71 8.25
N GLU A 531 5.73 -3.03 8.38
CA GLU A 531 4.49 -3.72 8.09
C GLU A 531 4.21 -4.77 9.17
N VAL A 532 2.95 -4.87 9.57
CA VAL A 532 2.42 -5.91 10.45
C VAL A 532 1.23 -6.52 9.74
N ASN A 533 1.24 -7.83 9.53
CA ASN A 533 0.18 -8.55 8.85
C ASN A 533 -0.35 -9.67 9.74
N PHE A 534 -1.67 -9.67 10.00
CA PHE A 534 -2.36 -10.73 10.71
C PHE A 534 -3.17 -11.54 9.71
N GLN A 535 -2.88 -12.80 9.60
CA GLN A 535 -3.61 -13.73 8.75
C GLN A 535 -4.18 -14.86 9.59
N THR A 536 -5.47 -15.11 9.42
CA THR A 536 -6.16 -16.27 10.00
C THR A 536 -6.09 -17.44 9.01
N ALA A 537 -5.70 -18.61 9.48
CA ALA A 537 -5.72 -19.84 8.70
C ALA A 537 -6.55 -20.90 9.43
N LYS A 538 -7.25 -21.76 8.70
CA LYS A 538 -7.95 -22.88 9.31
C LYS A 538 -6.93 -23.77 10.03
N GLY A 539 -7.25 -24.12 11.27
CA GLY A 539 -6.49 -25.08 12.05
C GLY A 539 -6.72 -26.52 11.62
N PRO A 540 -6.17 -27.49 12.36
CA PRO A 540 -6.33 -28.91 12.07
C PRO A 540 -7.78 -29.42 12.21
N GLU A 541 -8.61 -28.72 12.96
CA GLU A 541 -10.02 -29.01 13.19
C GLU A 541 -10.87 -27.79 12.80
N GLU A 542 -12.17 -28.01 12.48
CA GLU A 542 -13.07 -26.93 12.03
C GLU A 542 -13.32 -25.85 13.08
N ASN A 543 -13.18 -26.20 14.36
CA ASN A 543 -13.33 -25.31 15.50
C ASN A 543 -12.01 -24.63 15.92
N LEU A 544 -10.94 -24.77 15.16
CA LEU A 544 -9.63 -24.21 15.45
C LEU A 544 -9.18 -23.24 14.34
N THR A 545 -8.51 -22.17 14.74
CA THR A 545 -7.90 -21.22 13.83
C THR A 545 -6.47 -20.89 14.24
N ASP A 546 -5.56 -20.93 13.28
CA ASP A 546 -4.18 -20.49 13.46
C ASP A 546 -4.06 -19.00 13.11
N ILE A 547 -3.28 -18.28 13.90
CA ILE A 547 -2.99 -16.87 13.64
C ILE A 547 -1.53 -16.75 13.19
N ASN A 548 -1.33 -16.32 11.96
CA ASN A 548 -0.01 -16.04 11.42
C ASN A 548 0.26 -14.53 11.46
N ILE A 549 1.24 -14.13 12.26
CA ILE A 549 1.66 -12.74 12.42
C ILE A 549 2.98 -12.56 11.67
N GLY A 550 2.89 -11.97 10.47
CA GLY A 550 4.03 -11.59 9.68
C GLY A 550 4.45 -10.16 9.99
N VAL A 551 5.73 -9.94 10.30
CA VAL A 551 6.24 -8.59 10.53
C VAL A 551 7.42 -8.29 9.61
N LYS A 552 7.52 -7.04 9.16
CA LYS A 552 8.69 -6.51 8.44
C LYS A 552 9.35 -5.46 9.30
N GLU A 553 10.54 -5.77 9.82
CA GLU A 553 11.26 -4.89 10.72
C GLU A 553 11.82 -3.67 10.00
N ARG A 554 11.80 -2.52 10.68
CA ARG A 554 12.47 -1.30 10.23
C ARG A 554 13.64 -0.95 11.15
N PRO A 555 14.59 -0.12 10.70
CA PRO A 555 15.60 0.46 11.57
C PRO A 555 14.95 1.19 12.74
N THR A 556 15.36 0.88 13.98
CA THR A 556 14.84 1.48 15.22
C THR A 556 15.80 2.49 15.84
N GLY A 557 16.96 2.70 15.23
CA GLY A 557 17.84 3.81 15.53
C GLY A 557 17.36 5.09 14.86
N MET A 558 17.33 6.18 15.62
CA MET A 558 16.92 7.51 15.13
C MET A 558 17.95 8.54 15.56
N PHE A 559 18.36 9.37 14.63
CA PHE A 559 19.12 10.58 14.87
C PHE A 559 18.27 11.76 14.40
N SER A 560 18.12 12.77 15.24
CA SER A 560 17.40 13.98 14.87
C SER A 560 18.17 15.22 15.32
N ILE A 561 18.17 16.25 14.49
CA ILE A 561 18.62 17.59 14.80
C ILE A 561 17.44 18.53 14.55
N GLY A 562 17.20 19.43 15.47
CA GLY A 562 16.15 20.44 15.40
C GLY A 562 16.65 21.79 15.88
N ALA A 563 16.10 22.84 15.31
CA ALA A 563 16.25 24.19 15.82
C ALA A 563 14.87 24.72 16.21
N GLY A 564 14.79 25.47 17.29
CA GLY A 564 13.55 26.06 17.76
C GLY A 564 13.78 27.50 18.27
N TYR A 565 12.68 28.20 18.37
CA TYR A 565 12.65 29.52 19.00
C TYR A 565 11.33 29.67 19.78
N SER A 566 11.41 30.16 20.98
CA SER A 566 10.21 30.56 21.73
C SER A 566 10.42 31.92 22.38
N GLY A 567 9.35 32.64 22.64
CA GLY A 567 9.37 33.90 23.34
C GLY A 567 9.85 33.82 24.80
N GLN A 568 9.81 32.62 25.40
CA GLN A 568 10.29 32.30 26.74
C GLN A 568 11.73 31.78 26.77
N ASP A 569 12.00 30.76 25.90
CA ASP A 569 13.27 30.05 25.95
C ASP A 569 14.34 30.60 24.98
N GLY A 570 13.95 31.59 24.15
CA GLY A 570 14.82 32.15 23.12
C GLY A 570 15.15 31.16 22.01
N ALA A 571 16.27 31.31 21.34
CA ALA A 571 16.75 30.40 20.31
C ALA A 571 17.38 29.15 20.95
N MET A 572 17.09 27.97 20.36
CA MET A 572 17.56 26.68 20.85
C MET A 572 17.90 25.75 19.68
N LEU A 573 19.00 25.04 19.81
CA LEU A 573 19.41 23.94 18.94
C LEU A 573 19.35 22.64 19.73
N MET A 574 18.75 21.61 19.17
CA MET A 574 18.58 20.31 19.82
C MET A 574 19.14 19.19 18.94
N ALA A 575 19.75 18.21 19.57
CA ALA A 575 20.15 16.95 18.94
C ALA A 575 19.72 15.77 19.80
N GLN A 576 19.25 14.72 19.16
CA GLN A 576 18.83 13.49 19.85
C GLN A 576 19.32 12.26 19.08
N ILE A 577 19.88 11.32 19.83
CA ILE A 577 20.18 9.97 19.36
C ILE A 577 19.31 9.03 20.20
N SER A 578 18.52 8.21 19.55
CA SER A 578 17.64 7.24 20.21
C SER A 578 17.74 5.88 19.52
N GLN A 579 17.93 4.84 20.32
CA GLN A 579 17.81 3.45 19.90
C GLN A 579 16.60 2.86 20.59
N GLN A 580 15.52 2.66 19.83
CA GLN A 580 14.35 1.92 20.27
C GLN A 580 14.58 0.43 20.01
N ASN A 581 13.89 -0.43 20.77
CA ASN A 581 14.05 -1.88 20.68
C ASN A 581 15.51 -2.34 20.81
N LEU A 582 16.22 -1.80 21.80
CA LEU A 582 17.62 -2.12 22.07
C LEU A 582 17.82 -3.62 22.24
N PHE A 583 18.73 -4.22 21.46
CA PHE A 583 18.99 -5.66 21.40
C PHE A 583 17.75 -6.53 21.13
N GLY A 584 16.72 -5.97 20.51
CA GLY A 584 15.47 -6.67 20.22
C GLY A 584 14.60 -6.98 21.46
N ARG A 585 14.88 -6.32 22.61
CA ARG A 585 14.19 -6.57 23.89
C ARG A 585 13.01 -5.63 24.15
N GLY A 586 12.76 -4.66 23.26
CA GLY A 586 11.75 -3.63 23.43
C GLY A 586 12.17 -2.50 24.37
N GLN A 587 13.44 -2.49 24.82
CA GLN A 587 14.04 -1.43 25.63
C GLN A 587 14.38 -0.22 24.75
N SER A 588 14.48 0.97 25.35
CA SER A 588 14.97 2.16 24.63
C SER A 588 16.07 2.87 25.40
N LEU A 589 17.05 3.37 24.64
CA LEU A 589 18.10 4.25 25.15
C LEU A 589 18.08 5.53 24.32
N THR A 590 18.01 6.67 25.01
CA THR A 590 17.94 7.99 24.36
C THR A 590 18.95 8.93 25.02
N LEU A 591 19.77 9.54 24.19
CA LEU A 591 20.62 10.67 24.55
C LEU A 591 20.10 11.91 23.85
N GLN A 592 19.75 12.93 24.61
CA GLN A 592 19.25 14.21 24.12
C GLN A 592 20.12 15.34 24.64
N GLY A 593 20.50 16.26 23.78
CA GLY A 593 21.18 17.51 24.11
C GLY A 593 20.41 18.68 23.52
N ALA A 594 20.33 19.77 24.27
CA ALA A 594 19.81 21.05 23.80
C ALA A 594 20.72 22.17 24.28
N VAL A 595 21.02 23.12 23.38
CA VAL A 595 21.82 24.31 23.68
C VAL A 595 21.03 25.53 23.20
N GLY A 596 20.77 26.45 24.12
CA GLY A 596 19.95 27.63 23.86
C GLY A 596 20.38 28.83 24.65
N THR A 597 19.71 29.95 24.44
CA THR A 597 19.99 31.20 25.14
C THR A 597 19.55 31.19 26.61
N VAL A 598 18.52 30.40 26.92
CA VAL A 598 17.92 30.28 28.27
C VAL A 598 18.16 28.90 28.86
N ASN A 599 18.04 27.86 28.06
CA ASN A 599 18.15 26.47 28.51
C ASN A 599 19.30 25.73 27.82
N ASN A 600 20.17 25.10 28.62
CA ASN A 600 21.12 24.12 28.14
C ASN A 600 20.88 22.79 28.87
N THR A 601 20.66 21.68 28.14
CA THR A 601 20.30 20.41 28.74
C THR A 601 21.03 19.26 28.07
N ILE A 602 21.51 18.30 28.84
CA ILE A 602 21.92 16.98 28.39
C ILE A 602 21.14 15.96 29.24
N ASN A 603 20.50 15.03 28.60
CA ASN A 603 19.72 13.98 29.26
C ASN A 603 20.00 12.61 28.63
N LEU A 604 20.37 11.64 29.44
CA LEU A 604 20.49 10.23 29.07
C LEU A 604 19.38 9.45 29.76
N SER A 605 18.50 8.79 29.01
CA SER A 605 17.42 7.99 29.57
C SER A 605 17.39 6.57 28.99
N PHE A 606 17.21 5.60 29.90
CA PHE A 606 16.96 4.20 29.59
C PHE A 606 15.54 3.84 30.04
N THR A 607 14.80 3.16 29.18
CA THR A 607 13.44 2.72 29.47
C THR A 607 13.27 1.23 29.20
N GLU A 608 12.76 0.49 30.17
CA GLU A 608 12.31 -0.89 30.07
C GLU A 608 10.79 -0.92 30.23
N PRO A 609 10.02 -1.16 29.19
CA PRO A 609 8.55 -1.12 29.28
C PRO A 609 7.94 -2.36 29.97
N TYR A 610 8.69 -3.45 30.14
CA TYR A 610 8.22 -4.70 30.72
C TYR A 610 9.29 -5.34 31.60
N LEU A 611 9.56 -4.71 32.72
CA LEU A 611 10.55 -5.21 33.68
C LEU A 611 10.13 -6.58 34.20
N PHE A 612 11.06 -7.55 34.16
CA PHE A 612 10.84 -8.97 34.53
C PHE A 612 9.70 -9.63 33.72
N ASP A 613 9.49 -9.20 32.48
CA ASP A 613 8.39 -9.66 31.60
C ASP A 613 6.97 -9.45 32.19
N THR A 614 6.85 -8.49 33.13
CA THR A 614 5.58 -8.04 33.69
C THR A 614 5.21 -6.67 33.10
N PRO A 615 3.96 -6.17 33.21
CA PRO A 615 3.57 -4.85 32.76
C PRO A 615 4.14 -3.71 33.62
N LEU A 616 5.22 -4.00 34.35
CA LEU A 616 5.96 -3.01 35.15
C LEU A 616 6.92 -2.24 34.24
N TRP A 617 6.60 -0.98 34.01
CA TRP A 617 7.43 -0.05 33.26
C TRP A 617 8.52 0.54 34.19
N MET A 618 9.73 0.67 33.70
CA MET A 618 10.85 1.28 34.42
C MET A 618 11.55 2.30 33.53
N LYS A 619 11.88 3.45 34.07
CA LYS A 619 12.73 4.48 33.45
C LYS A 619 13.82 4.91 34.41
N THR A 620 15.04 5.00 33.90
CA THR A 620 16.17 5.65 34.55
C THR A 620 16.64 6.81 33.73
N ASP A 621 16.89 7.95 34.33
CA ASP A 621 17.41 9.14 33.66
C ASP A 621 18.53 9.78 34.47
N ILE A 622 19.51 10.36 33.72
CA ILE A 622 20.62 11.16 34.23
C ILE A 622 20.63 12.44 33.40
N TRP A 623 20.64 13.58 34.10
CA TRP A 623 20.58 14.85 33.40
C TRP A 623 21.56 15.84 33.95
N SER A 624 21.90 16.85 33.12
CA SER A 624 22.51 18.11 33.46
C SER A 624 21.76 19.20 32.74
N LEU A 625 21.29 20.19 33.50
CA LEU A 625 20.48 21.31 33.04
C LEU A 625 21.08 22.62 33.56
N THR A 626 21.17 23.62 32.73
CA THR A 626 21.35 25.03 33.15
C THR A 626 20.17 25.83 32.62
N HIS A 627 19.50 26.56 33.49
CA HIS A 627 18.39 27.46 33.15
C HIS A 627 18.71 28.87 33.64
N SER A 628 18.60 29.84 32.73
CA SER A 628 18.84 31.26 33.02
C SER A 628 17.51 31.95 33.32
N TYR A 629 17.30 32.30 34.57
CA TYR A 629 16.22 33.20 34.99
C TYR A 629 16.65 34.66 34.82
N ASP A 630 15.71 35.59 34.91
CA ASP A 630 16.01 37.03 34.73
C ASP A 630 17.04 37.57 35.74
N THR A 631 17.12 36.97 36.92
CA THR A 631 17.97 37.49 38.04
C THR A 631 19.04 36.53 38.52
N TYR A 632 19.05 35.26 38.07
CA TYR A 632 20.01 34.22 38.45
C TYR A 632 20.06 33.09 37.45
N ASN A 633 21.08 32.24 37.54
CA ASN A 633 21.17 30.98 36.80
C ASN A 633 20.99 29.80 37.74
N LEU A 634 20.23 28.79 37.31
CA LEU A 634 20.12 27.48 37.97
C LEU A 634 20.93 26.45 37.20
N ALA A 635 21.91 25.81 37.84
CA ALA A 635 22.53 24.60 37.32
C ALA A 635 22.00 23.38 38.12
N SER A 636 21.44 22.39 37.44
CA SER A 636 20.89 21.20 38.07
C SER A 636 21.48 19.95 37.43
N GLN A 637 22.00 19.04 38.23
CA GLN A 637 22.47 17.73 37.79
C GLN A 637 21.83 16.66 38.67
N GLY A 638 21.47 15.55 38.10
CA GLY A 638 20.77 14.54 38.88
C GLY A 638 20.56 13.23 38.16
N ALA A 639 20.02 12.27 38.92
CA ALA A 639 19.60 10.97 38.43
C ALA A 639 18.20 10.63 38.98
N GLY A 640 17.44 9.90 38.21
CA GLY A 640 16.09 9.44 38.57
C GLY A 640 15.86 8.00 38.20
N LEU A 641 15.06 7.32 39.03
CA LEU A 641 14.55 5.96 38.78
C LEU A 641 13.05 5.99 39.01
N MET A 642 12.27 5.57 38.04
CA MET A 642 10.82 5.59 38.08
C MET A 642 10.26 4.23 37.64
N PHE A 643 9.28 3.74 38.34
CA PHE A 643 8.48 2.56 38.04
C PHE A 643 7.06 2.97 37.73
N GLY A 644 6.44 2.37 36.73
CA GLY A 644 5.06 2.61 36.33
C GLY A 644 4.29 1.30 36.21
N TYR A 645 3.04 1.29 36.64
CA TYR A 645 2.18 0.13 36.53
C TYR A 645 0.77 0.53 36.08
N PRO A 646 0.16 -0.20 35.12
CA PRO A 646 -1.24 0.04 34.75
C PRO A 646 -2.15 -0.42 35.89
N ILE A 647 -2.78 0.54 36.59
CA ILE A 647 -3.70 0.26 37.72
C ILE A 647 -5.07 -0.13 37.18
N TRP A 648 -5.50 0.55 36.13
CA TRP A 648 -6.79 0.34 35.47
C TRP A 648 -6.65 0.62 33.97
N GLU A 649 -7.73 0.35 33.23
CA GLU A 649 -7.77 0.73 31.81
C GLU A 649 -7.48 2.23 31.65
N LYS A 650 -6.44 2.56 30.88
CA LYS A 650 -5.99 3.95 30.63
C LYS A 650 -5.55 4.74 31.87
N LEU A 651 -5.39 4.10 33.05
CA LEU A 651 -4.86 4.69 34.28
C LEU A 651 -3.52 4.07 34.64
N MET A 652 -2.47 4.88 34.64
CA MET A 652 -1.12 4.52 35.04
C MET A 652 -0.76 5.13 36.38
N GLY A 653 -0.22 4.33 37.28
CA GLY A 653 0.40 4.80 38.50
C GLY A 653 1.92 4.73 38.40
N TYR A 654 2.60 5.71 38.97
CA TYR A 654 4.05 5.77 38.98
C TYR A 654 4.57 6.05 40.37
N ILE A 655 5.69 5.42 40.68
CA ILE A 655 6.51 5.71 41.87
C ILE A 655 7.95 5.87 41.41
N GLY A 656 8.60 6.92 41.87
CA GLY A 656 9.98 7.20 41.49
C GLY A 656 10.78 7.79 42.64
N TYR A 657 12.08 7.62 42.51
CA TYR A 657 13.06 8.32 43.37
C TYR A 657 13.91 9.21 42.48
N ARG A 658 14.22 10.42 42.98
CA ARG A 658 15.05 11.42 42.28
C ARG A 658 16.04 12.04 43.25
N TYR A 659 17.28 12.11 42.79
CA TYR A 659 18.32 12.87 43.47
C TYR A 659 18.88 13.93 42.53
N SER A 660 18.99 15.18 42.98
CA SER A 660 19.59 16.27 42.21
C SER A 660 20.43 17.18 43.10
N MET A 661 21.50 17.69 42.50
CA MET A 661 22.26 18.84 43.01
C MET A 661 21.85 20.05 42.19
N ASN A 662 21.43 21.10 42.86
CA ASN A 662 20.92 22.35 42.27
C ASN A 662 21.76 23.49 42.82
N ASP A 663 22.32 24.29 41.91
CA ASP A 663 23.21 25.39 42.21
C ASP A 663 22.63 26.71 41.69
N VAL A 664 22.27 27.58 42.60
CA VAL A 664 21.77 28.93 42.32
C VAL A 664 22.98 29.85 42.26
N LYS A 665 23.33 30.31 41.06
CA LYS A 665 24.54 31.05 40.78
C LYS A 665 24.34 32.24 39.84
N ASP A 666 25.37 33.01 39.63
CA ASP A 666 25.38 34.22 38.77
C ASP A 666 24.23 35.18 39.12
N ILE A 667 24.00 35.37 40.42
CA ILE A 667 22.91 36.18 40.97
C ILE A 667 23.20 37.64 40.71
N LEU A 668 22.29 38.33 40.09
CA LEU A 668 22.42 39.77 39.81
C LEU A 668 22.20 40.59 41.10
N PRO A 669 22.83 41.78 41.21
CA PRO A 669 22.60 42.67 42.35
C PRO A 669 21.14 43.08 42.55
N THR A 670 20.36 43.08 41.45
CA THR A 670 18.93 43.41 41.42
C THR A 670 18.04 42.22 41.81
N ALA A 671 18.60 41.05 42.13
CA ALA A 671 17.83 39.89 42.53
C ALA A 671 17.10 40.11 43.88
N PRO A 672 15.94 39.56 44.10
CA PRO A 672 15.23 39.50 45.38
C PRO A 672 16.12 38.89 46.49
N GLN A 673 15.83 39.26 47.75
CA GLN A 673 16.62 38.75 48.86
C GLN A 673 16.50 37.21 49.01
N GLU A 674 15.30 36.66 48.78
CA GLU A 674 15.04 35.22 48.83
C GLU A 674 15.91 34.41 47.84
N VAL A 675 16.25 35.01 46.67
CA VAL A 675 17.15 34.42 45.70
C VAL A 675 18.60 34.50 46.19
N LYS A 676 19.02 35.63 46.80
CA LYS A 676 20.37 35.83 47.34
C LYS A 676 20.64 34.89 48.52
N ASP A 677 19.65 34.70 49.41
CA ASP A 677 19.76 33.84 50.59
C ASP A 677 19.91 32.37 50.22
N GLN A 678 19.43 31.95 49.02
CA GLN A 678 19.55 30.60 48.51
C GLN A 678 20.69 30.42 47.52
N ALA A 679 21.70 31.32 47.53
CA ALA A 679 22.88 31.19 46.68
C ALA A 679 23.70 29.91 46.99
N GLY A 680 24.17 29.28 45.93
CA GLY A 680 25.04 28.11 46.01
C GLY A 680 24.32 26.78 45.77
N ALA A 681 25.08 25.71 46.02
CA ALA A 681 24.65 24.35 45.68
C ALA A 681 23.87 23.72 46.84
N THR A 682 22.70 23.15 46.53
CA THR A 682 21.85 22.39 47.45
C THR A 682 21.49 21.05 46.84
N SER A 683 21.36 20.03 47.67
CA SER A 683 20.92 18.69 47.26
C SER A 683 19.45 18.51 47.54
N THR A 684 18.75 17.85 46.58
CA THR A 684 17.35 17.45 46.72
C THR A 684 17.25 15.97 46.53
N SER A 685 16.74 15.25 47.54
CA SER A 685 16.48 13.81 47.52
C SER A 685 14.98 13.60 47.74
N GLY A 686 14.28 12.98 46.80
CA GLY A 686 12.82 12.92 46.88
C GLY A 686 12.18 11.73 46.23
N ILE A 687 10.97 11.44 46.66
CA ILE A 687 10.06 10.45 46.07
C ILE A 687 8.97 11.19 45.28
N ILE A 688 8.66 10.65 44.09
CA ILE A 688 7.60 11.12 43.21
C ILE A 688 6.54 10.03 43.13
N LEU A 689 5.29 10.40 43.42
CA LEU A 689 4.13 9.56 43.16
C LEU A 689 3.27 10.24 42.10
N SER A 690 2.94 9.52 41.02
CA SER A 690 2.10 10.10 39.96
C SER A 690 0.97 9.18 39.54
N LEU A 691 -0.18 9.77 39.23
CA LEU A 691 -1.29 9.11 38.56
C LEU A 691 -1.56 9.84 37.25
N SER A 692 -1.67 9.07 36.15
CA SER A 692 -1.96 9.64 34.83
C SER A 692 -3.04 8.81 34.14
N ARG A 693 -4.09 9.49 33.69
CA ARG A 693 -5.19 8.91 32.89
C ARG A 693 -5.32 9.68 31.60
N ASP A 694 -5.28 8.99 30.48
CA ASP A 694 -5.48 9.55 29.14
C ASP A 694 -6.54 8.76 28.38
N THR A 695 -7.65 9.41 28.04
CA THR A 695 -8.78 8.84 27.30
C THR A 695 -8.98 9.52 25.94
N THR A 696 -8.02 10.33 25.50
CA THR A 696 -8.14 11.08 24.26
C THR A 696 -8.13 10.16 23.03
N ASP A 697 -8.83 10.59 21.99
CA ASP A 697 -8.90 9.92 20.69
C ASP A 697 -7.57 10.00 19.91
N ASP A 698 -6.82 11.07 20.08
CA ASP A 698 -5.50 11.30 19.48
C ASP A 698 -4.54 11.89 20.50
N THR A 699 -3.28 11.45 20.49
CA THR A 699 -2.26 11.91 21.45
C THR A 699 -1.75 13.31 21.13
N MET A 700 -1.74 13.70 19.87
CA MET A 700 -1.17 14.97 19.39
C MET A 700 -2.26 16.01 19.13
N PHE A 701 -3.40 15.61 18.57
CA PHE A 701 -4.50 16.47 18.16
C PHE A 701 -5.85 16.01 18.71
N PRO A 702 -6.00 15.92 20.02
CA PRO A 702 -7.22 15.38 20.59
C PRO A 702 -8.43 16.21 20.19
N THR A 703 -9.51 15.51 19.85
CA THR A 703 -10.80 16.12 19.55
C THR A 703 -11.88 15.69 20.55
N THR A 704 -11.66 14.57 21.21
CA THR A 704 -12.57 14.05 22.26
C THR A 704 -11.76 13.40 23.39
N GLY A 705 -12.38 13.26 24.55
CA GLY A 705 -11.78 12.59 25.71
C GLY A 705 -11.19 13.55 26.72
N SER A 706 -10.36 13.03 27.62
CA SER A 706 -9.75 13.80 28.70
C SER A 706 -8.37 13.30 29.10
N ARG A 707 -7.56 14.19 29.64
CA ARG A 707 -6.28 13.90 30.28
C ARG A 707 -6.31 14.40 31.71
N HIS A 708 -5.86 13.56 32.65
CA HIS A 708 -5.74 13.88 34.05
C HIS A 708 -4.35 13.44 34.51
N ARG A 709 -3.68 14.31 35.25
CA ARG A 709 -2.39 14.02 35.85
C ARG A 709 -2.30 14.60 37.26
N MET A 710 -1.90 13.76 38.20
CA MET A 710 -1.60 14.13 39.58
C MET A 710 -0.17 13.74 39.90
N ASP A 711 0.62 14.69 40.37
CA ASP A 711 2.00 14.48 40.78
C ASP A 711 2.17 14.94 42.23
N LEU A 712 2.66 14.05 43.08
CA LEU A 712 3.00 14.30 44.46
C LEU A 712 4.50 14.10 44.64
N ASN A 713 5.24 15.13 44.94
CA ASN A 713 6.69 15.11 45.13
C ASN A 713 7.01 15.40 46.61
N PHE A 714 7.71 14.50 47.27
CA PHE A 714 8.14 14.62 48.63
C PHE A 714 9.67 14.63 48.67
N ALA A 715 10.27 15.75 49.01
CA ALA A 715 11.71 15.91 49.13
C ALA A 715 12.11 16.08 50.60
N GLY A 716 13.34 15.67 50.96
CA GLY A 716 13.85 15.77 52.31
C GLY A 716 13.29 14.73 53.25
N LEU A 717 12.99 15.12 54.48
CA LEU A 717 12.52 14.22 55.56
C LEU A 717 13.53 13.08 55.76
N VAL A 718 13.03 11.85 55.85
CA VAL A 718 13.82 10.61 56.00
C VAL A 718 14.76 10.32 54.83
N LEU A 719 14.57 10.99 53.67
CA LEU A 719 15.36 10.78 52.45
C LEU A 719 16.67 11.61 52.47
N GLY A 720 16.78 12.56 53.36
CA GLY A 720 17.93 13.46 53.45
C GLY A 720 17.97 14.50 52.35
N GLY A 721 19.09 15.18 52.22
CA GLY A 721 19.27 16.33 51.34
C GLY A 721 19.08 17.67 52.04
N ASP A 722 19.44 18.74 51.36
CA ASP A 722 19.37 20.10 51.94
C ASP A 722 17.95 20.66 51.88
N ASN A 723 17.17 20.28 50.87
CA ASN A 723 15.81 20.77 50.63
C ASN A 723 14.79 19.79 51.21
N SER A 724 13.75 20.36 51.90
CA SER A 724 12.68 19.56 52.50
C SER A 724 11.32 20.20 52.21
N TYR A 725 10.52 19.61 51.30
CA TYR A 725 9.22 20.11 50.88
C TYR A 725 8.33 19.04 50.30
N GLY A 726 6.99 19.31 50.30
CA GLY A 726 6.01 18.59 49.56
C GLY A 726 5.41 19.45 48.44
N LYS A 727 5.46 18.97 47.19
CA LYS A 727 4.87 19.64 46.04
C LYS A 727 3.75 18.79 45.42
N TYR A 728 2.57 19.38 45.36
CA TYR A 728 1.34 18.71 44.96
C TYR A 728 0.80 19.40 43.71
N ASN A 729 0.70 18.67 42.61
CA ASN A 729 0.19 19.18 41.34
C ASN A 729 -0.99 18.32 40.87
N TYR A 730 -2.02 18.95 40.36
CA TYR A 730 -3.06 18.28 39.62
C TYR A 730 -3.40 19.11 38.39
N GLY A 731 -3.46 18.45 37.24
CA GLY A 731 -3.84 19.03 35.96
C GLY A 731 -4.90 18.19 35.25
N ALA A 732 -5.88 18.86 34.67
CA ALA A 732 -6.88 18.18 33.85
C ALA A 732 -7.16 18.98 32.58
N SER A 733 -7.43 18.29 31.50
CA SER A 733 -7.89 18.86 30.24
C SER A 733 -8.94 17.96 29.61
N TRP A 734 -9.93 18.56 29.00
CA TRP A 734 -10.99 17.88 28.27
C TRP A 734 -11.06 18.39 26.85
N PHE A 735 -11.61 17.59 25.97
CA PHE A 735 -11.79 17.91 24.55
C PHE A 735 -13.19 17.51 24.13
N PHE A 736 -13.93 18.48 23.60
CA PHE A 736 -15.32 18.31 23.20
C PHE A 736 -15.51 18.83 21.77
N LYS A 737 -16.07 18.01 20.89
CA LYS A 737 -16.58 18.50 19.60
C LYS A 737 -17.83 19.35 19.85
N VAL A 738 -17.98 20.44 19.12
CA VAL A 738 -19.10 21.35 19.22
C VAL A 738 -19.95 21.33 17.93
N PRO A 739 -20.80 20.30 17.73
CA PRO A 739 -21.46 20.02 16.44
C PRO A 739 -22.30 21.18 15.87
N PRO A 740 -23.00 22.02 16.67
CA PRO A 740 -23.80 23.11 16.12
C PRO A 740 -23.00 24.14 15.31
N PHE A 741 -21.69 24.24 15.55
CA PHE A 741 -20.79 25.18 14.88
C PHE A 741 -19.79 24.50 13.92
N GLY A 742 -19.96 23.18 13.64
CA GLY A 742 -19.13 22.39 12.76
C GLY A 742 -18.46 21.19 13.46
N GLU A 743 -18.37 20.07 12.79
CA GLU A 743 -17.80 18.82 13.34
C GLU A 743 -16.33 18.93 13.75
N ASP A 744 -15.63 19.94 13.23
CA ASP A 744 -14.19 20.15 13.45
C ASP A 744 -13.88 21.23 14.48
N LEU A 745 -14.88 21.87 15.07
CA LEU A 745 -14.70 22.80 16.18
C LEU A 745 -14.54 22.02 17.47
N VAL A 746 -13.41 22.24 18.16
CA VAL A 746 -13.10 21.60 19.45
C VAL A 746 -13.05 22.65 20.55
N PHE A 747 -13.84 22.46 21.60
CA PHE A 747 -13.73 23.19 22.86
C PHE A 747 -12.81 22.43 23.82
N SER A 748 -11.77 23.10 24.34
CA SER A 748 -10.78 22.51 25.23
C SER A 748 -10.61 23.32 26.51
N PRO A 749 -11.37 23.03 27.56
CA PRO A 749 -11.10 23.54 28.90
C PRO A 749 -9.95 22.77 29.54
N ARG A 750 -9.03 23.51 30.16
CA ARG A 750 -7.90 22.98 30.90
C ARG A 750 -7.76 23.72 32.22
N TRP A 751 -7.39 23.01 33.27
CA TRP A 751 -7.06 23.64 34.52
C TRP A 751 -5.91 22.92 35.22
N ARG A 752 -5.17 23.68 36.02
CA ARG A 752 -4.05 23.21 36.83
C ARG A 752 -4.12 23.87 38.20
N ILE A 753 -3.90 23.08 39.24
CA ILE A 753 -3.74 23.55 40.60
C ILE A 753 -2.42 23.02 41.16
N GLY A 754 -1.70 23.86 41.87
CA GLY A 754 -0.44 23.52 42.50
C GLY A 754 -0.32 24.06 43.90
N TYR A 755 0.32 23.28 44.74
CA TYR A 755 0.58 23.61 46.13
C TYR A 755 1.96 23.12 46.54
N ILE A 756 2.75 23.96 47.18
CA ILE A 756 4.04 23.59 47.76
C ILE A 756 4.03 23.93 49.24
N GLN A 757 4.46 22.99 50.07
CA GLN A 757 4.63 23.17 51.51
C GLN A 757 6.04 22.85 51.92
N ALA A 758 6.66 23.74 52.66
CA ALA A 758 7.94 23.47 53.32
C ALA A 758 7.77 22.49 54.48
N PHE A 759 8.75 21.66 54.72
CA PHE A 759 8.88 20.79 55.89
C PHE A 759 10.12 21.14 56.68
N GLU A 760 10.21 20.72 57.96
CA GLU A 760 11.40 20.83 58.80
C GLU A 760 11.93 22.23 58.97
N ASP A 761 11.04 23.25 58.94
CA ASP A 761 11.39 24.70 59.03
C ASP A 761 12.40 25.14 57.96
N LYS A 762 12.45 24.41 56.78
CA LYS A 762 13.29 24.79 55.64
C LYS A 762 12.51 25.67 54.68
N GLU A 763 13.27 26.46 53.92
CA GLU A 763 12.67 27.28 52.86
C GLU A 763 12.38 26.46 51.59
N ILE A 764 11.35 26.85 50.88
CA ILE A 764 11.05 26.28 49.54
C ILE A 764 12.10 26.81 48.59
N PRO A 765 12.80 25.94 47.81
CA PRO A 765 13.75 26.41 46.80
C PRO A 765 13.06 27.34 45.77
N VAL A 766 13.67 28.49 45.49
CA VAL A 766 13.13 29.53 44.61
C VAL A 766 12.81 28.98 43.22
N TYR A 767 13.58 28.03 42.74
CA TYR A 767 13.36 27.36 41.44
C TYR A 767 12.22 26.34 41.46
N GLU A 768 11.65 26.00 42.59
CA GLU A 768 10.46 25.14 42.73
C GLU A 768 9.15 25.90 42.77
N LEU A 769 9.21 27.22 43.04
CA LEU A 769 8.03 28.09 43.07
C LEU A 769 7.32 28.11 41.71
N TYR A 770 6.00 28.32 41.75
CA TYR A 770 5.18 28.44 40.53
C TYR A 770 5.34 29.82 39.93
N LEU A 771 5.91 29.85 38.73
CA LEU A 771 5.99 31.03 37.88
C LEU A 771 5.13 30.77 36.64
N LEU A 772 4.09 31.56 36.42
CA LEU A 772 3.21 31.48 35.26
C LEU A 772 3.56 32.55 34.24
N GLY A 773 2.92 32.54 33.09
CA GLY A 773 3.15 33.42 31.94
C GLY A 773 3.60 32.67 30.71
N GLY A 774 3.54 33.32 29.56
CA GLY A 774 3.92 32.78 28.25
C GLY A 774 2.95 31.80 27.66
N ILE A 775 3.34 31.24 26.52
CA ILE A 775 2.51 30.48 25.57
C ILE A 775 1.87 29.20 26.17
N ASN A 776 2.46 28.63 27.23
CA ASN A 776 2.00 27.40 27.86
C ASN A 776 1.20 27.60 29.15
N SER A 777 1.02 28.86 29.60
CA SER A 777 0.22 29.16 30.81
C SER A 777 -0.75 30.31 30.62
N ILE A 778 -0.39 31.57 30.91
CA ILE A 778 -1.21 32.76 30.70
C ILE A 778 -0.59 33.55 29.55
N ARG A 779 -1.12 33.38 28.36
CA ARG A 779 -0.63 34.03 27.14
C ARG A 779 -0.88 35.53 27.19
N GLY A 780 0.07 36.29 26.66
CA GLY A 780 0.02 37.75 26.71
C GLY A 780 0.77 38.35 27.89
N LEU A 781 1.10 37.57 28.92
CA LEU A 781 1.93 37.97 30.06
C LEU A 781 3.26 37.20 30.03
N LYS A 782 4.39 37.87 30.42
CA LYS A 782 5.70 37.24 30.49
C LYS A 782 5.84 36.36 31.73
N ASP A 783 5.69 37.00 32.89
CA ASP A 783 5.82 36.38 34.20
C ASP A 783 4.64 36.78 35.09
N VAL A 784 4.04 35.80 35.77
CA VAL A 784 2.90 35.94 36.66
C VAL A 784 3.16 35.16 37.94
N GLY A 785 3.15 35.88 39.06
CA GLY A 785 3.38 35.31 40.38
C GLY A 785 3.58 36.41 41.42
N VAL A 786 4.15 36.04 42.57
CA VAL A 786 4.45 36.99 43.63
C VAL A 786 5.61 37.89 43.19
N THR A 787 5.42 39.17 43.32
CA THR A 787 6.41 40.18 42.96
C THR A 787 7.10 40.69 44.24
N ASP A 788 8.42 40.72 44.26
CA ASP A 788 9.18 41.30 45.31
C ASP A 788 8.94 42.84 45.37
N PRO A 789 8.48 43.37 46.50
CA PRO A 789 8.15 44.80 46.56
C PRO A 789 9.33 45.76 46.50
N VAL A 790 10.56 45.25 46.72
CA VAL A 790 11.78 46.08 46.74
C VAL A 790 12.40 46.15 45.35
N THR A 791 12.53 44.99 44.69
CA THR A 791 13.21 44.88 43.41
C THR A 791 12.26 44.96 42.22
N GLY A 792 10.97 44.70 42.43
CA GLY A 792 9.95 44.56 41.38
C GLY A 792 10.06 43.27 40.57
N ALA A 793 11.00 42.34 40.91
CA ALA A 793 11.17 41.07 40.23
C ALA A 793 10.06 40.06 40.61
N VAL A 794 9.58 39.28 39.66
CA VAL A 794 8.61 38.21 39.92
C VAL A 794 9.37 36.95 40.36
N ILE A 795 9.05 36.46 41.56
CA ILE A 795 9.69 35.27 42.16
C ILE A 795 8.89 33.99 41.90
N GLY A 796 7.60 34.12 41.74
CA GLY A 796 6.62 33.01 41.73
C GLY A 796 5.96 32.85 43.09
N GLY A 797 5.16 31.77 43.26
CA GLY A 797 4.44 31.53 44.49
C GLY A 797 4.36 30.05 44.85
N ASN A 798 4.01 29.74 46.10
CA ASN A 798 3.85 28.33 46.55
C ASN A 798 2.41 27.78 46.35
N ARG A 799 1.51 28.58 45.79
CA ARG A 799 0.14 28.24 45.43
C ARG A 799 -0.06 28.62 43.94
N MET A 800 -0.67 27.79 43.16
CA MET A 800 -0.96 28.05 41.76
C MET A 800 -2.38 27.60 41.40
N LEU A 801 -3.08 28.44 40.69
CA LEU A 801 -4.37 28.07 40.05
C LEU A 801 -4.42 28.69 38.67
N LEU A 802 -4.70 27.87 37.66
CA LEU A 802 -4.70 28.26 36.24
C LEU A 802 -5.85 27.61 35.50
N PHE A 803 -6.58 28.38 34.72
CA PHE A 803 -7.59 27.91 33.78
C PHE A 803 -7.27 28.43 32.39
N ASN A 804 -7.38 27.54 31.40
CA ASN A 804 -7.27 27.87 29.99
C ASN A 804 -8.51 27.33 29.27
N PHE A 805 -9.19 28.18 28.53
CA PHE A 805 -10.34 27.82 27.71
C PHE A 805 -10.01 28.11 26.27
N GLU A 806 -10.06 27.08 25.41
CA GLU A 806 -9.70 27.22 24.01
C GLU A 806 -10.83 26.72 23.09
N PHE A 807 -11.09 27.46 22.02
CA PHE A 807 -11.84 27.01 20.86
C PHE A 807 -10.85 26.84 19.70
N ILE A 808 -10.72 25.60 19.21
CA ILE A 808 -9.77 25.23 18.16
C ILE A 808 -10.58 24.83 16.93
N PHE A 809 -10.26 25.42 15.78
CA PHE A 809 -10.96 25.19 14.52
C PHE A 809 -9.97 25.09 13.35
N PRO A 810 -10.27 24.34 12.29
CA PRO A 810 -9.41 24.26 11.12
C PRO A 810 -9.50 25.55 10.29
N ILE A 811 -8.35 26.07 9.86
CA ILE A 811 -8.24 27.15 8.86
C ILE A 811 -8.02 26.53 7.49
N LEU A 812 -6.98 25.68 7.38
CA LEU A 812 -6.63 24.93 6.17
C LEU A 812 -6.39 23.47 6.56
N LYS A 813 -7.42 22.62 6.37
CA LYS A 813 -7.37 21.20 6.74
C LYS A 813 -6.20 20.48 6.07
N ASN A 814 -6.06 20.65 4.76
CA ASN A 814 -5.04 19.96 3.95
C ASN A 814 -3.61 20.38 4.28
N ALA A 815 -3.43 21.59 4.81
CA ALA A 815 -2.14 22.12 5.22
C ALA A 815 -1.84 21.92 6.72
N GLY A 816 -2.77 21.34 7.50
CA GLY A 816 -2.61 21.16 8.94
C GLY A 816 -2.63 22.47 9.75
N MET A 817 -3.28 23.53 9.22
CA MET A 817 -3.34 24.83 9.87
C MET A 817 -4.66 24.97 10.65
N LYS A 818 -4.54 25.34 11.95
CA LYS A 818 -5.67 25.53 12.88
C LYS A 818 -5.64 26.92 13.46
N GLY A 819 -6.83 27.49 13.65
CA GLY A 819 -7.04 28.69 14.46
C GLY A 819 -7.35 28.32 15.89
N VAL A 820 -7.00 29.20 16.80
CA VAL A 820 -7.38 29.11 18.21
C VAL A 820 -7.86 30.47 18.70
N VAL A 821 -8.92 30.47 19.46
CA VAL A 821 -9.36 31.60 20.29
C VAL A 821 -9.33 31.12 21.74
N PHE A 822 -8.82 31.91 22.62
CA PHE A 822 -8.60 31.50 23.99
C PHE A 822 -8.93 32.56 25.03
N PHE A 823 -9.22 32.08 26.23
CA PHE A 823 -9.28 32.86 27.45
C PHE A 823 -8.45 32.13 28.52
N ASP A 824 -7.45 32.83 29.08
CA ASP A 824 -6.61 32.32 30.15
C ASP A 824 -6.82 33.12 31.42
N THR A 825 -6.91 32.44 32.56
CA THR A 825 -6.97 33.10 33.87
C THR A 825 -6.28 32.30 34.94
N GLY A 826 -5.52 32.95 35.78
CA GLY A 826 -4.75 32.28 36.82
C GLY A 826 -3.76 33.21 37.53
N ASN A 827 -3.15 32.70 38.55
CA ASN A 827 -2.07 33.39 39.27
C ASN A 827 -1.29 32.37 40.13
N ALA A 828 -0.15 32.84 40.65
CA ALA A 828 0.59 32.17 41.70
C ALA A 828 0.74 33.08 42.90
N TRP A 829 0.48 32.57 44.11
CA TRP A 829 0.46 33.32 45.36
C TRP A 829 1.31 32.63 46.42
N ASN A 830 1.63 33.39 47.52
CA ASN A 830 2.22 32.82 48.72
C ASN A 830 1.13 32.60 49.79
N ASN A 831 1.07 31.35 50.29
CA ASN A 831 0.29 30.91 51.44
C ASN A 831 -1.26 31.03 51.32
N THR A 832 -1.80 31.52 50.23
CA THR A 832 -3.24 31.70 50.00
C THR A 832 -3.61 31.43 48.54
N TYR A 833 -4.87 31.22 48.27
CA TYR A 833 -5.48 31.28 46.90
C TYR A 833 -6.41 32.48 46.87
N ASP A 834 -5.94 33.59 46.34
CA ASP A 834 -6.78 34.79 46.17
C ASP A 834 -7.40 34.83 44.79
N LEU A 835 -8.65 34.34 44.69
CA LEU A 835 -9.41 34.32 43.45
C LEU A 835 -9.74 35.69 42.90
N SER A 836 -9.66 36.76 43.75
CA SER A 836 -9.87 38.12 43.30
C SER A 836 -8.71 38.70 42.52
N ASP A 837 -7.48 38.19 42.74
CA ASP A 837 -6.24 38.61 42.10
C ASP A 837 -5.84 37.66 40.95
N MET A 838 -6.80 36.97 40.35
CA MET A 838 -6.56 36.16 39.15
C MET A 838 -6.32 37.04 37.93
N ARG A 839 -5.16 36.86 37.28
CA ARG A 839 -4.84 37.53 36.01
C ARG A 839 -5.69 36.97 34.89
N LYS A 840 -6.11 37.84 33.96
CA LYS A 840 -7.05 37.49 32.90
C LYS A 840 -6.50 37.98 31.56
N THR A 841 -6.45 37.04 30.59
CA THR A 841 -6.10 37.39 29.21
C THR A 841 -7.06 36.72 28.24
N ALA A 842 -7.26 37.35 27.09
CA ALA A 842 -8.01 36.75 25.98
C ALA A 842 -7.24 36.98 24.70
N GLY A 843 -7.37 36.05 23.74
CA GLY A 843 -6.61 36.20 22.53
C GLY A 843 -6.96 35.22 21.44
N ALA A 844 -6.18 35.29 20.37
CA ALA A 844 -6.34 34.41 19.23
C ALA A 844 -4.98 34.04 18.64
N GLY A 845 -4.92 32.98 17.88
CA GLY A 845 -3.68 32.58 17.28
C GLY A 845 -3.83 31.54 16.16
N ILE A 846 -2.68 31.19 15.59
CA ILE A 846 -2.56 30.18 14.54
C ILE A 846 -1.60 29.11 15.03
N ARG A 847 -2.00 27.86 14.82
CA ARG A 847 -1.18 26.67 15.03
C ARG A 847 -1.03 25.96 13.69
N TRP A 848 0.19 25.83 13.23
CA TRP A 848 0.48 25.20 11.96
C TRP A 848 1.45 24.03 12.13
N TYR A 849 1.04 22.85 11.70
CA TYR A 849 1.86 21.65 11.68
C TYR A 849 2.60 21.55 10.35
N SER A 850 3.67 22.36 10.26
CA SER A 850 4.45 22.47 9.03
C SER A 850 5.40 21.28 8.84
N PRO A 851 5.91 21.03 7.62
CA PRO A 851 6.91 20.00 7.37
C PRO A 851 8.23 20.17 8.15
N VAL A 852 8.51 21.39 8.62
CA VAL A 852 9.71 21.73 9.43
C VAL A 852 9.45 21.68 10.94
N GLY A 853 8.24 21.27 11.35
CA GLY A 853 7.83 21.18 12.74
C GLY A 853 6.62 22.07 13.09
N PRO A 854 6.08 21.92 14.31
CA PRO A 854 4.95 22.71 14.76
C PRO A 854 5.32 24.17 14.96
N LEU A 855 4.45 25.05 14.50
CA LEU A 855 4.52 26.51 14.65
C LEU A 855 3.30 26.98 15.42
N ARG A 856 3.50 27.83 16.43
CA ARG A 856 2.42 28.51 17.15
C ARG A 856 2.72 29.99 17.19
N LEU A 857 1.76 30.80 16.77
CA LEU A 857 1.78 32.25 16.90
C LEU A 857 0.45 32.65 17.52
N GLU A 858 0.49 33.13 18.75
CA GLU A 858 -0.66 33.44 19.54
C GLU A 858 -0.54 34.86 20.11
N TRP A 859 -1.59 35.65 19.93
CA TRP A 859 -1.68 37.01 20.43
C TRP A 859 -2.59 37.05 21.65
N GLY A 860 -2.06 37.49 22.79
CA GLY A 860 -2.77 37.62 24.02
C GLY A 860 -2.95 39.08 24.42
N TYR A 861 -4.18 39.48 24.69
CA TYR A 861 -4.56 40.78 25.22
C TYR A 861 -4.81 40.67 26.72
N VAL A 862 -4.20 41.52 27.52
CA VAL A 862 -4.31 41.54 28.97
C VAL A 862 -5.56 42.35 29.35
N LEU A 863 -6.54 41.73 30.04
CA LEU A 863 -7.81 42.34 30.39
C LEU A 863 -7.70 43.18 31.67
N ASP A 864 -6.66 42.96 32.47
CA ASP A 864 -6.39 43.60 33.77
C ASP A 864 -4.91 44.04 33.88
N PRO A 865 -4.41 44.88 32.95
CA PRO A 865 -3.00 45.24 32.96
C PRO A 865 -2.62 46.00 34.24
N LYS A 866 -1.51 45.59 34.87
CA LYS A 866 -0.88 46.30 36.01
C LYS A 866 -0.03 47.47 35.49
N PRO A 867 0.24 48.50 36.32
CA PRO A 867 1.09 49.62 35.94
C PRO A 867 2.46 49.13 35.42
N GLY A 868 2.83 49.57 34.22
CA GLY A 868 4.10 49.18 33.56
C GLY A 868 4.02 47.88 32.68
N GLU A 869 2.91 47.17 32.72
CA GLU A 869 2.73 45.97 31.86
C GLU A 869 2.20 46.36 30.46
N PRO A 870 2.65 45.67 29.42
CA PRO A 870 2.09 45.85 28.09
C PRO A 870 0.64 45.34 28.03
N ALA A 871 -0.22 46.06 27.29
CA ALA A 871 -1.61 45.68 27.12
C ALA A 871 -1.81 44.39 26.31
N TYR A 872 -0.81 44.01 25.56
CA TYR A 872 -0.83 42.76 24.74
C TYR A 872 0.59 42.25 24.48
N ARG A 873 0.70 40.97 24.16
CA ARG A 873 1.96 40.33 23.75
C ARG A 873 1.68 39.27 22.68
N TRP A 874 2.66 39.15 21.78
CA TRP A 874 2.74 38.01 20.86
C TRP A 874 3.62 36.93 21.46
N ASP A 875 3.07 35.73 21.58
CA ASP A 875 3.80 34.53 21.96
C ASP A 875 4.02 33.66 20.72
N PHE A 876 5.27 33.27 20.49
CA PHE A 876 5.66 32.48 19.34
C PHE A 876 6.45 31.27 19.76
N THR A 877 6.21 30.11 19.16
CA THR A 877 7.08 28.94 19.24
C THR A 877 7.22 28.29 17.89
N MET A 878 8.41 27.80 17.58
CA MET A 878 8.76 27.08 16.37
C MET A 878 9.59 25.83 16.72
N GLY A 879 9.30 24.71 16.10
CA GLY A 879 10.01 23.47 16.29
C GLY A 879 9.46 22.63 17.45
N TRP A 880 10.23 21.66 17.89
CA TRP A 880 9.82 20.69 18.92
C TRP A 880 9.92 21.21 20.37
N VAL A 881 9.99 22.49 20.54
CA VAL A 881 9.94 23.16 21.85
C VAL A 881 8.46 23.16 22.32
N MET A 882 7.98 22.03 22.79
CA MET A 882 6.64 21.89 23.37
C MET A 882 6.72 21.24 24.76
#